data_e4e291f7c9f19c3ddcad59515bae0d2e
#
_entry.id   e4e291f7c9f19c3ddcad59515bae0d2e
#
_cell.length_a   1.000
_cell.length_b   1.000
_cell.length_c   1.000
_cell.angle_alpha   90.00
_cell.angle_beta   90.00
_cell.angle_gamma   90.00
#
_symmetry.space_group_name_H-M   'P 1'
#
loop_
_entity.id
_entity.type
_entity.pdbx_description
1 polymer ?
#
loop_
_entity_poly.entity_id
_entity_poly.type
_entity_poly.pdbx_seq_one_letter_code
_entity_poly.pdbx_strand_id
1 'polypeptide(L)'
;MRILKLFKRHVLALLTAIVLIVISCNADLALPTYMSDIVDVGVQQGGIASPVPDTIRAESLDDLKLFMGAKDAKAVEAVFSKADKNGIRTYKGTEEGRADGGKIADIMSLPETVVLSLNQGIDASSMGDMMGTSNEKDNSAAQAMPTPEQMAAMTPEQLADMQQKAAAAQSMQKQIDADGGKITMKSLRLGVEGGLIDQGKLVEGANEMADKMGSMSGSIVTQRAVTYVQDEYKTQGIDPADVQNAYLGRMATTMFGLCLVSLVATILTGAVASRTACSIARDLRRETFDKVMHFSPAEVGKFSQASLITRCTNDIQQIQMAATLFIRMCLMAPVMGVVAVMRVLANHTGLEWTIAVAIIAVSAVVGVLMGLTMPKFKKMQSFVDRVNLTARELLDGLMPIRSFNREEHELERFDQASLDLMTTQLYTNRAMSFMMPLMMLVMNCITVLIVWFGAQGVSDGVMQVGNMMAFISYTMQIVMAFMILTMVSVILPRAEVAAERVEEVITCPTSINDPASPKLPAASAPRGELTFRDVSFQYPDARADVISGVNFTTHAGQMLGIIGSTGSGKSTLVQLIPRLYDVTGGSISLDGIDVRDMTLSELRHRIGYIPQQGRLFSGTVESNLKFAGDMVSDDDMRQAARIAQAEDFIAEREGGYDSPISQGGSNISGGQRQRLAIARALAKKPEVVVFDDSFSALDYKTDARLREELAKNVTDAALVVVAQRIATIMHADQIIVLDDGHVVGTGTHEELLHGCPAYLEIAQSQLSAEELGLTQEEIAAVMEGGER
;
A
#
# COMPACT_ATOMS: atom_id res chain seq x y z
N MET A 1 -0.08 5.54 -13.80
CA MET A 1 0.12 4.71 -12.58
C MET A 1 -0.40 3.30 -12.83
N ARG A 2 0.52 2.36 -13.07
CA ARG A 2 0.20 0.93 -13.34
C ARG A 2 -0.38 0.26 -12.11
N ILE A 3 0.11 0.61 -10.92
CA ILE A 3 -0.39 0.06 -9.65
C ILE A 3 -1.91 0.28 -9.49
N LEU A 4 -2.45 1.43 -9.91
CA LEU A 4 -3.89 1.68 -9.82
C LEU A 4 -4.72 0.75 -10.71
N LYS A 5 -4.15 0.24 -11.83
CA LYS A 5 -4.83 -0.74 -12.69
C LYS A 5 -5.05 -2.06 -11.97
N LEU A 6 -4.14 -2.43 -11.03
CA LEU A 6 -4.23 -3.68 -10.28
C LEU A 6 -5.45 -3.72 -9.35
N PHE A 7 -5.90 -2.54 -8.88
CA PHE A 7 -7.10 -2.45 -8.03
C PHE A 7 -8.43 -2.60 -8.78
N LYS A 8 -8.42 -2.57 -10.13
CA LYS A 8 -9.68 -2.72 -10.91
C LYS A 8 -10.44 -4.02 -10.58
N ARG A 9 -9.72 -5.09 -10.26
CA ARG A 9 -10.33 -6.38 -9.87
C ARG A 9 -10.78 -6.40 -8.40
N HIS A 10 -10.40 -5.40 -7.59
CA HIS A 10 -10.65 -5.33 -6.15
C HIS A 10 -11.37 -4.03 -5.72
N VAL A 11 -12.19 -3.46 -6.61
CA VAL A 11 -12.89 -2.17 -6.39
C VAL A 11 -13.75 -2.20 -5.13
N LEU A 12 -14.48 -3.31 -4.90
CA LEU A 12 -15.32 -3.44 -3.71
C LEU A 12 -14.52 -3.38 -2.41
N ALA A 13 -13.36 -4.04 -2.36
CA ALA A 13 -12.47 -3.99 -1.21
C ALA A 13 -11.90 -2.58 -0.99
N LEU A 14 -11.57 -1.88 -2.08
CA LEU A 14 -11.10 -0.49 -2.01
C LEU A 14 -12.18 0.45 -1.47
N LEU A 15 -13.42 0.32 -1.96
CA LEU A 15 -14.56 1.11 -1.45
C LEU A 15 -14.83 0.81 0.04
N THR A 16 -14.79 -0.47 0.44
CA THR A 16 -14.93 -0.86 1.85
C THR A 16 -13.84 -0.22 2.71
N ALA A 17 -12.59 -0.24 2.25
CA ALA A 17 -11.48 0.40 2.96
C ALA A 17 -11.69 1.92 3.09
N ILE A 18 -12.14 2.60 2.03
CA ILE A 18 -12.43 4.04 2.07
C ILE A 18 -13.51 4.36 3.10
N VAL A 19 -14.62 3.59 3.12
CA VAL A 19 -15.69 3.78 4.10
C VAL A 19 -15.17 3.61 5.53
N LEU A 20 -14.40 2.55 5.79
CA LEU A 20 -13.80 2.31 7.10
C LEU A 20 -12.81 3.41 7.51
N ILE A 21 -12.01 3.91 6.57
CA ILE A 21 -11.09 5.04 6.80
C ILE A 21 -11.88 6.31 7.15
N VAL A 22 -12.96 6.60 6.44
CA VAL A 22 -13.82 7.76 6.73
C VAL A 22 -14.42 7.64 8.13
N ILE A 23 -14.90 6.45 8.52
CA ILE A 23 -15.43 6.20 9.87
C ILE A 23 -14.33 6.42 10.92
N SER A 24 -13.15 5.82 10.73
CA SER A 24 -12.02 5.97 11.67
C SER A 24 -11.58 7.43 11.79
N CYS A 25 -11.36 8.11 10.66
CA CYS A 25 -10.94 9.52 10.65
C CYS A 25 -11.98 10.43 11.31
N ASN A 26 -13.30 10.21 11.10
CA ASN A 26 -14.32 11.00 11.76
C ASN A 26 -14.38 10.74 13.27
N ALA A 27 -14.19 9.49 13.71
CA ALA A 27 -14.12 9.15 15.12
C ALA A 27 -12.90 9.79 15.79
N ASP A 28 -11.71 9.67 15.17
CA ASP A 28 -10.47 10.25 15.68
C ASP A 28 -10.51 11.80 15.73
N LEU A 29 -11.09 12.42 14.70
CA LEU A 29 -11.23 13.88 14.61
C LEU A 29 -12.40 14.46 15.44
N ALA A 30 -13.27 13.61 15.99
CA ALA A 30 -14.25 14.03 16.99
C ALA A 30 -13.63 14.16 18.39
N LEU A 31 -12.57 13.39 18.71
CA LEU A 31 -11.95 13.40 20.04
C LEU A 31 -11.48 14.79 20.50
N PRO A 32 -10.79 15.62 19.67
CA PRO A 32 -10.41 16.98 20.07
C PRO A 32 -11.60 17.87 20.41
N THR A 33 -12.76 17.72 19.72
CA THR A 33 -13.99 18.47 20.06
C THR A 33 -14.47 18.09 21.47
N TYR A 34 -14.60 16.78 21.76
CA TYR A 34 -15.00 16.34 23.12
C TYR A 34 -13.99 16.73 24.19
N MET A 35 -12.69 16.77 23.84
CA MET A 35 -11.67 17.26 24.75
C MET A 35 -11.82 18.75 25.04
N SER A 36 -12.19 19.55 24.02
CA SER A 36 -12.57 20.95 24.18
C SER A 36 -13.76 21.09 25.12
N ASP A 37 -14.81 20.30 24.92
CA ASP A 37 -16.01 20.31 25.75
C ASP A 37 -15.72 19.93 27.20
N ILE A 38 -14.81 18.99 27.44
CA ILE A 38 -14.35 18.62 28.79
C ILE A 38 -13.67 19.82 29.48
N VAL A 39 -12.83 20.56 28.75
CA VAL A 39 -12.11 21.71 29.31
C VAL A 39 -13.08 22.86 29.53
N ASP A 40 -13.83 23.26 28.52
CA ASP A 40 -14.66 24.45 28.55
C ASP A 40 -15.92 24.24 29.43
N VAL A 41 -16.68 23.19 29.15
CA VAL A 41 -17.91 22.89 29.90
C VAL A 41 -17.61 22.10 31.18
N GLY A 42 -16.82 21.02 31.08
CA GLY A 42 -16.58 20.13 32.18
C GLY A 42 -15.79 20.78 33.31
N VAL A 43 -14.65 21.45 32.99
CA VAL A 43 -13.78 22.03 34.01
C VAL A 43 -14.11 23.50 34.30
N GLN A 44 -14.19 24.36 33.28
CA GLN A 44 -14.40 25.78 33.49
C GLN A 44 -15.83 26.13 33.94
N GLN A 45 -16.84 25.43 33.38
CA GLN A 45 -18.24 25.66 33.64
C GLN A 45 -18.86 24.67 34.61
N GLY A 46 -18.06 23.78 35.25
CA GLY A 46 -18.55 22.82 36.26
C GLY A 46 -19.58 21.82 35.74
N GLY A 47 -19.48 21.44 34.46
CA GLY A 47 -20.39 20.47 33.82
C GLY A 47 -21.74 21.06 33.31
N ILE A 48 -21.91 22.38 33.38
CA ILE A 48 -23.10 23.05 32.93
C ILE A 48 -22.87 23.64 31.54
N ALA A 49 -23.48 23.03 30.52
CA ALA A 49 -23.26 23.37 29.12
C ALA A 49 -24.07 24.55 28.61
N SER A 50 -24.95 25.09 29.39
CA SER A 50 -25.92 26.11 28.95
C SER A 50 -26.26 27.06 30.08
N PRO A 51 -26.46 28.35 29.78
CA PRO A 51 -27.04 29.32 30.72
C PRO A 51 -28.48 28.97 31.11
N VAL A 52 -29.16 28.07 30.39
CA VAL A 52 -30.53 27.68 30.74
C VAL A 52 -30.49 26.49 31.70
N PRO A 53 -30.83 26.64 33.00
CA PRO A 53 -30.82 25.55 33.98
C PRO A 53 -31.90 24.50 33.72
N ASP A 54 -31.62 23.24 34.08
CA ASP A 54 -32.60 22.14 34.07
C ASP A 54 -33.75 22.43 35.00
N THR A 55 -33.42 22.99 36.16
CA THR A 55 -34.38 23.36 37.22
C THR A 55 -34.01 24.74 37.75
N ILE A 56 -35.03 25.55 38.00
CA ILE A 56 -34.89 26.90 38.57
C ILE A 56 -35.99 27.13 39.63
N ARG A 57 -35.68 27.84 40.69
CA ARG A 57 -36.68 28.25 41.66
C ARG A 57 -37.59 29.27 41.03
N ALA A 58 -38.89 29.23 41.36
CA ALA A 58 -39.89 30.16 40.84
C ALA A 58 -39.53 31.62 41.17
N GLU A 59 -38.99 31.86 42.37
CA GLU A 59 -38.50 33.15 42.84
C GLU A 59 -37.35 33.71 42.00
N SER A 60 -36.35 32.83 41.68
CA SER A 60 -35.20 33.16 40.87
C SER A 60 -35.60 33.47 39.42
N LEU A 61 -36.58 32.73 38.86
CA LEU A 61 -37.09 33.02 37.53
C LEU A 61 -37.82 34.34 37.50
N ASP A 62 -38.57 34.71 38.54
CA ASP A 62 -39.25 35.98 38.62
C ASP A 62 -38.24 37.15 38.75
N ASP A 63 -37.12 36.95 39.47
CA ASP A 63 -36.01 37.89 39.50
C ASP A 63 -35.39 38.13 38.14
N LEU A 64 -35.15 37.09 37.35
CA LEU A 64 -34.62 37.20 35.99
C LEU A 64 -35.55 37.98 35.06
N LYS A 65 -36.87 37.78 35.21
CA LYS A 65 -37.89 38.46 34.38
C LYS A 65 -37.91 39.97 34.59
N LEU A 66 -37.40 40.48 35.72
CA LEU A 66 -37.26 41.92 35.94
C LEU A 66 -36.37 42.63 34.94
N PHE A 67 -35.41 41.89 34.36
CA PHE A 67 -34.41 42.35 33.38
C PHE A 67 -34.74 41.92 31.96
N MET A 68 -35.90 41.31 31.72
CA MET A 68 -36.36 40.83 30.42
C MET A 68 -37.45 41.70 29.83
N GLY A 69 -37.46 41.88 28.51
CA GLY A 69 -38.59 42.51 27.82
C GLY A 69 -39.87 41.65 27.93
N ALA A 70 -41.04 42.23 27.87
CA ALA A 70 -42.31 41.53 28.04
C ALA A 70 -42.52 40.35 27.07
N LYS A 71 -41.93 40.36 25.86
CA LYS A 71 -41.93 39.25 24.89
C LYS A 71 -41.00 38.12 25.32
N ASP A 72 -39.83 38.48 25.80
CA ASP A 72 -38.79 37.55 26.19
C ASP A 72 -39.14 36.85 27.51
N ALA A 73 -39.70 37.59 28.47
CA ALA A 73 -40.21 37.01 29.71
C ALA A 73 -41.30 35.96 29.45
N LYS A 74 -42.24 36.22 28.49
CA LYS A 74 -43.26 35.24 28.08
C LYS A 74 -42.65 34.01 27.38
N ALA A 75 -41.63 34.22 26.55
CA ALA A 75 -40.94 33.11 25.84
C ALA A 75 -40.20 32.19 26.83
N VAL A 76 -39.53 32.78 27.84
CA VAL A 76 -38.85 32.02 28.88
C VAL A 76 -39.89 31.30 29.79
N GLU A 77 -40.95 31.97 30.19
CA GLU A 77 -42.01 31.34 31.02
C GLU A 77 -42.68 30.14 30.33
N ALA A 78 -42.85 30.19 29.02
CA ALA A 78 -43.51 29.14 28.23
C ALA A 78 -42.69 27.83 28.19
N VAL A 79 -41.38 27.93 28.35
CA VAL A 79 -40.44 26.74 28.28
C VAL A 79 -40.17 26.12 29.66
N PHE A 80 -40.64 26.75 30.75
CA PHE A 80 -40.54 26.17 32.09
C PHE A 80 -41.88 25.63 32.57
N SER A 81 -41.84 24.55 33.37
CA SER A 81 -43.01 23.95 33.97
C SER A 81 -43.63 24.91 35.01
N LYS A 82 -44.90 24.64 35.45
CA LYS A 82 -45.39 25.21 36.70
C LYS A 82 -44.58 24.77 37.90
N ALA A 83 -44.44 25.63 38.91
CA ALA A 83 -43.72 25.32 40.11
C ALA A 83 -44.30 24.05 40.78
N ASP A 84 -43.44 23.19 41.23
CA ASP A 84 -43.78 22.01 42.06
C ASP A 84 -44.04 22.40 43.52
N LYS A 85 -44.24 21.39 44.40
CA LYS A 85 -44.49 21.60 45.84
C LYS A 85 -43.30 22.28 46.55
N ASN A 86 -42.10 22.24 45.96
CA ASN A 86 -40.92 22.88 46.54
C ASN A 86 -40.60 24.23 45.86
N GLY A 87 -41.45 24.72 45.01
CA GLY A 87 -41.31 26.00 44.29
C GLY A 87 -40.29 25.89 43.11
N ILE A 88 -39.96 24.68 42.67
CA ILE A 88 -39.00 24.45 41.59
C ILE A 88 -39.73 24.28 40.26
N ARG A 89 -39.26 24.94 39.20
CA ARG A 89 -39.70 24.81 37.82
C ARG A 89 -38.69 24.04 36.98
N THR A 90 -39.13 23.16 36.11
CA THR A 90 -38.27 22.34 35.24
C THR A 90 -38.35 22.81 33.82
N TYR A 91 -37.23 22.87 33.13
CA TYR A 91 -37.16 23.20 31.71
C TYR A 91 -37.86 22.15 30.84
N LYS A 92 -38.67 22.57 29.88
CA LYS A 92 -39.45 21.73 28.95
C LYS A 92 -39.29 22.14 27.49
N GLY A 93 -38.41 23.09 27.22
CA GLY A 93 -38.10 23.57 25.85
C GLY A 93 -37.30 22.56 25.04
N THR A 94 -36.91 22.97 23.85
CA THR A 94 -36.05 22.16 22.95
C THR A 94 -34.61 22.30 23.34
N GLU A 95 -33.81 21.26 23.07
CA GLU A 95 -32.35 21.30 23.27
C GLU A 95 -31.67 22.37 22.40
N GLU A 96 -32.18 22.64 21.17
CA GLU A 96 -31.68 23.72 20.30
C GLU A 96 -31.91 25.11 20.92
N GLY A 97 -33.02 25.31 21.58
CA GLY A 97 -33.32 26.58 22.27
C GLY A 97 -32.49 26.81 23.51
N ARG A 98 -32.00 25.72 24.12
CA ARG A 98 -31.18 25.71 25.31
C ARG A 98 -29.68 25.82 24.99
N ALA A 99 -29.23 25.32 23.82
CA ALA A 99 -27.85 25.33 23.44
C ALA A 99 -27.24 26.76 23.47
N ASP A 100 -25.93 26.85 23.61
CA ASP A 100 -25.20 28.12 23.50
C ASP A 100 -25.46 28.75 22.12
N GLY A 101 -25.86 30.05 22.09
CA GLY A 101 -26.41 30.70 20.88
C GLY A 101 -27.84 30.31 20.52
N GLY A 102 -28.54 29.54 21.35
CA GLY A 102 -29.96 29.24 21.20
C GLY A 102 -30.83 30.41 21.72
N LYS A 103 -32.00 30.56 21.13
CA LYS A 103 -32.88 31.70 21.43
C LYS A 103 -33.21 31.92 22.93
N ILE A 104 -33.35 30.85 23.71
CA ILE A 104 -33.65 30.94 25.15
C ILE A 104 -32.37 31.22 25.93
N ALA A 105 -31.25 30.61 25.53
CA ALA A 105 -29.94 30.86 26.13
C ALA A 105 -29.53 32.34 25.98
N ASP A 106 -29.68 32.90 24.78
CA ASP A 106 -29.39 34.34 24.52
C ASP A 106 -30.24 35.28 25.36
N ILE A 107 -31.54 34.95 25.54
CA ILE A 107 -32.46 35.75 26.36
C ILE A 107 -32.08 35.69 27.85
N MET A 108 -31.65 34.52 28.35
CA MET A 108 -31.35 34.29 29.78
C MET A 108 -29.99 34.78 30.21
N SER A 109 -28.97 34.69 29.34
CA SER A 109 -27.57 34.93 29.67
C SER A 109 -27.28 36.31 30.29
N LEU A 110 -27.87 37.38 29.74
CA LEU A 110 -27.69 38.74 30.23
C LEU A 110 -28.39 38.98 31.57
N PRO A 111 -29.69 38.64 31.74
CA PRO A 111 -30.40 38.73 33.04
C PRO A 111 -29.68 37.95 34.16
N GLU A 112 -29.22 36.74 33.88
CA GLU A 112 -28.46 35.89 34.83
C GLU A 112 -27.15 36.57 35.28
N THR A 113 -26.42 37.19 34.35
CA THR A 113 -25.18 37.90 34.64
C THR A 113 -25.43 39.11 35.52
N VAL A 114 -26.52 39.84 35.28
CA VAL A 114 -26.94 40.98 36.08
C VAL A 114 -27.39 40.56 37.48
N VAL A 115 -28.23 39.53 37.58
CA VAL A 115 -28.72 39.03 38.86
C VAL A 115 -27.58 38.44 39.69
N LEU A 116 -26.63 37.77 39.07
CA LEU A 116 -25.40 37.27 39.74
C LEU A 116 -24.61 38.42 40.38
N SER A 117 -24.42 39.50 39.61
CA SER A 117 -23.70 40.70 40.10
C SER A 117 -24.45 41.36 41.26
N LEU A 118 -25.76 41.46 41.20
CA LEU A 118 -26.63 41.98 42.25
C LEU A 118 -26.60 41.11 43.53
N ASN A 119 -26.56 39.75 43.35
CA ASN A 119 -26.45 38.83 44.48
C ASN A 119 -25.11 38.95 45.21
N GLN A 120 -24.02 39.39 44.52
CA GLN A 120 -22.74 39.66 45.11
C GLN A 120 -22.68 41.04 45.78
N GLY A 121 -23.67 41.89 45.51
CA GLY A 121 -23.79 43.27 46.03
C GLY A 121 -22.99 44.28 45.23
N ILE A 122 -23.66 45.24 44.62
CA ILE A 122 -23.09 46.26 43.79
C ILE A 122 -23.09 47.61 44.56
N ASP A 123 -22.00 48.38 44.45
CA ASP A 123 -21.94 49.75 45.00
C ASP A 123 -22.92 50.69 44.25
N ALA A 124 -23.47 51.62 44.96
CA ALA A 124 -24.46 52.57 44.42
C ALA A 124 -23.97 53.38 43.20
N SER A 125 -22.65 53.68 43.14
CA SER A 125 -22.01 54.32 42.00
C SER A 125 -22.05 53.45 40.74
N SER A 126 -21.74 52.19 40.87
CA SER A 126 -21.76 51.18 39.78
C SER A 126 -23.18 50.92 39.29
N MET A 127 -24.20 51.02 40.17
CA MET A 127 -25.60 50.93 39.80
C MET A 127 -26.06 52.15 38.99
N GLY A 128 -25.60 53.34 39.33
CA GLY A 128 -25.83 54.59 38.58
C GLY A 128 -25.30 54.50 37.15
N ASP A 129 -24.13 53.94 36.97
CA ASP A 129 -23.52 53.69 35.66
C ASP A 129 -24.29 52.62 34.88
N MET A 130 -24.83 51.57 35.57
CA MET A 130 -25.69 50.56 35.00
C MET A 130 -27.08 51.08 34.54
N MET A 131 -27.62 52.08 35.27
CA MET A 131 -28.91 52.69 35.00
C MET A 131 -28.86 53.94 34.09
N GLY A 132 -27.71 54.28 33.53
CA GLY A 132 -27.56 55.43 32.62
C GLY A 132 -27.73 56.78 33.32
N THR A 133 -27.74 56.84 34.65
CA THR A 133 -27.97 58.08 35.46
C THR A 133 -26.67 58.79 35.87
N SER A 134 -25.56 58.49 35.20
CA SER A 134 -24.25 59.18 35.47
C SER A 134 -24.19 60.67 35.07
N ASN A 135 -25.32 61.26 34.61
CA ASN A 135 -25.40 62.69 34.40
C ASN A 135 -25.74 63.40 35.73
N GLU A 136 -24.78 64.07 36.34
CA GLU A 136 -24.85 64.85 37.60
C GLU A 136 -25.99 65.92 37.68
N LYS A 137 -26.77 66.07 36.61
CA LYS A 137 -27.87 67.07 36.55
C LYS A 137 -29.24 66.56 36.96
N ASP A 138 -29.51 65.27 36.97
CA ASP A 138 -30.82 64.74 37.31
C ASP A 138 -30.99 64.31 38.77
N ASN A 139 -29.88 64.22 39.54
CA ASN A 139 -29.92 63.86 40.95
C ASN A 139 -30.54 64.88 41.87
N SER A 140 -30.84 66.12 41.41
CA SER A 140 -31.45 67.17 42.20
C SER A 140 -33.00 67.10 42.23
N ALA A 141 -33.57 66.36 41.34
CA ALA A 141 -35.03 66.22 41.28
C ALA A 141 -35.65 65.07 42.14
N ALA A 142 -34.78 64.09 42.53
CA ALA A 142 -35.20 62.90 43.32
C ALA A 142 -35.26 63.12 44.85
N GLN A 143 -34.73 64.17 45.38
CA GLN A 143 -34.63 64.41 46.83
C GLN A 143 -35.58 65.57 47.42
N ALA A 144 -36.38 66.18 46.61
CA ALA A 144 -37.30 67.17 47.14
C ALA A 144 -38.61 66.54 47.58
N MET A 145 -38.80 66.30 48.88
CA MET A 145 -40.09 66.08 49.44
C MET A 145 -40.99 67.25 48.99
N PRO A 146 -42.26 66.99 48.51
CA PRO A 146 -43.14 67.97 48.07
C PRO A 146 -43.49 68.89 49.25
N THR A 147 -43.58 70.16 49.00
CA THR A 147 -43.89 71.16 50.04
C THR A 147 -45.28 70.90 50.59
N PRO A 148 -45.63 71.32 51.80
CA PRO A 148 -46.97 71.13 52.39
C PRO A 148 -48.10 71.65 51.50
N GLU A 149 -47.85 72.70 50.67
CA GLU A 149 -48.81 73.22 49.73
C GLU A 149 -49.05 72.35 48.52
N GLN A 150 -48.02 71.60 48.04
CA GLN A 150 -48.16 70.63 47.00
C GLN A 150 -48.85 69.35 47.48
N MET A 151 -48.69 68.96 48.76
CA MET A 151 -49.41 67.82 49.36
C MET A 151 -50.90 68.12 49.50
N ALA A 152 -51.26 69.28 49.73
CA ALA A 152 -52.66 69.70 49.87
C ALA A 152 -53.41 69.72 48.52
N ALA A 153 -52.74 69.72 47.39
CA ALA A 153 -53.29 69.72 46.05
C ALA A 153 -53.38 68.32 45.44
N MET A 154 -52.91 67.28 46.12
CA MET A 154 -52.93 65.89 45.62
C MET A 154 -54.25 65.16 45.83
N THR A 155 -54.64 64.36 44.87
CA THR A 155 -55.75 63.40 45.03
C THR A 155 -55.48 62.36 46.06
N PRO A 156 -56.45 61.71 46.73
CA PRO A 156 -56.29 60.66 47.70
C PRO A 156 -55.50 59.48 47.16
N GLU A 157 -55.62 59.21 45.86
CA GLU A 157 -54.86 58.12 45.18
C GLU A 157 -53.34 58.48 45.02
N GLN A 158 -53.03 59.76 44.71
CA GLN A 158 -51.66 60.23 44.60
C GLN A 158 -50.94 60.27 45.97
N LEU A 159 -51.72 60.55 47.04
CA LEU A 159 -51.18 60.56 48.40
C LEU A 159 -50.93 59.15 48.87
N ALA A 160 -51.78 58.18 48.55
CA ALA A 160 -51.62 56.78 48.86
C ALA A 160 -50.41 56.19 48.10
N ASP A 161 -50.22 56.53 46.79
CA ASP A 161 -49.06 56.09 46.01
C ASP A 161 -47.76 56.70 46.56
N MET A 162 -47.79 57.95 46.99
CA MET A 162 -46.61 58.59 47.57
C MET A 162 -46.20 58.00 48.93
N GLN A 163 -47.23 57.66 49.78
CA GLN A 163 -47.00 56.96 51.07
C GLN A 163 -46.47 55.51 50.82
N GLN A 164 -46.94 54.83 49.84
CA GLN A 164 -46.48 53.52 49.47
C GLN A 164 -45.00 53.56 48.96
N LYS A 165 -44.64 54.57 48.13
CA LYS A 165 -43.28 54.77 47.63
C LYS A 165 -42.35 55.22 48.78
N ALA A 166 -42.78 56.06 49.72
CA ALA A 166 -42.00 56.41 50.89
C ALA A 166 -41.71 55.21 51.80
N ALA A 167 -42.68 54.33 52.01
CA ALA A 167 -42.51 53.10 52.80
C ALA A 167 -41.61 52.09 52.11
N ALA A 168 -41.72 52.03 50.80
CA ALA A 168 -40.86 51.20 49.99
C ALA A 168 -39.38 51.69 49.99
N ALA A 169 -39.17 53.03 49.89
CA ALA A 169 -37.86 53.69 49.99
C ALA A 169 -37.15 53.41 51.35
N GLN A 170 -37.97 53.52 52.44
CA GLN A 170 -37.44 53.20 53.75
C GLN A 170 -37.07 51.69 53.91
N SER A 171 -37.89 50.80 53.39
CA SER A 171 -37.60 49.36 53.42
C SER A 171 -36.40 48.98 52.56
N MET A 172 -36.29 49.55 51.41
CA MET A 172 -35.14 49.41 50.50
C MET A 172 -33.85 49.96 51.13
N GLN A 173 -33.85 51.16 51.74
CA GLN A 173 -32.71 51.74 52.44
C GLN A 173 -32.28 50.89 53.62
N LYS A 174 -33.23 50.41 54.41
CA LYS A 174 -32.96 49.52 55.55
C LYS A 174 -32.30 48.21 55.11
N GLN A 175 -32.66 47.71 53.93
CA GLN A 175 -32.06 46.50 53.37
C GLN A 175 -30.65 46.82 52.85
N ILE A 176 -30.43 47.91 52.20
CA ILE A 176 -29.10 48.38 51.75
C ILE A 176 -28.17 48.56 52.93
N ASP A 177 -28.65 49.18 54.05
CA ASP A 177 -27.88 49.35 55.28
C ASP A 177 -27.54 47.99 55.92
N ALA A 178 -28.46 47.04 55.90
CA ALA A 178 -28.27 45.68 56.39
C ALA A 178 -27.24 44.86 55.55
N ASP A 179 -27.18 45.18 54.24
CA ASP A 179 -26.26 44.56 53.27
C ASP A 179 -24.92 45.35 53.15
N GLY A 180 -24.58 46.17 54.13
CA GLY A 180 -23.31 46.95 54.23
C GLY A 180 -23.20 48.07 53.22
N GLY A 181 -24.26 48.70 52.81
CA GLY A 181 -24.31 49.82 51.86
C GLY A 181 -24.30 49.36 50.37
N LYS A 182 -24.49 48.05 50.13
CA LYS A 182 -24.52 47.48 48.78
C LYS A 182 -25.99 47.27 48.33
N ILE A 183 -26.19 47.49 47.05
CA ILE A 183 -27.47 47.18 46.39
C ILE A 183 -27.47 45.68 46.06
N THR A 184 -28.46 44.98 46.56
CA THR A 184 -28.66 43.55 46.33
C THR A 184 -29.99 43.30 45.61
N MET A 185 -30.19 42.08 45.09
CA MET A 185 -31.45 41.70 44.43
C MET A 185 -32.65 41.87 45.34
N LYS A 186 -32.50 41.66 46.71
CA LYS A 186 -33.54 41.86 47.67
C LYS A 186 -33.93 43.31 47.79
N SER A 187 -32.95 44.23 47.85
CA SER A 187 -33.19 45.66 47.91
C SER A 187 -33.83 46.19 46.65
N LEU A 188 -33.41 45.67 45.47
CA LEU A 188 -33.96 46.05 44.17
C LEU A 188 -35.43 45.60 44.02
N ARG A 189 -35.75 44.38 44.45
CA ARG A 189 -37.14 43.85 44.43
C ARG A 189 -38.08 44.74 45.25
N LEU A 190 -37.67 45.16 46.44
CA LEU A 190 -38.46 46.09 47.27
C LEU A 190 -38.68 47.44 46.57
N GLY A 191 -37.68 47.92 45.80
CA GLY A 191 -37.80 49.13 44.98
C GLY A 191 -38.81 49.00 43.83
N VAL A 192 -38.77 47.86 43.12
CA VAL A 192 -39.75 47.61 42.01
C VAL A 192 -41.18 47.36 42.51
N GLU A 193 -41.32 46.52 43.54
CA GLU A 193 -42.65 46.22 44.15
C GLU A 193 -43.29 47.49 44.77
N GLY A 194 -42.46 48.41 45.30
CA GLY A 194 -42.91 49.69 45.86
C GLY A 194 -43.09 50.75 44.78
N GLY A 195 -42.94 50.52 43.52
CA GLY A 195 -43.07 51.43 42.40
C GLY A 195 -42.00 52.53 42.36
N LEU A 196 -40.86 52.37 43.05
CA LEU A 196 -39.75 53.32 43.04
C LEU A 196 -38.87 53.19 41.80
N ILE A 197 -38.80 52.01 41.29
CA ILE A 197 -37.96 51.63 40.13
C ILE A 197 -38.88 51.08 39.06
N ASP A 198 -38.86 51.70 37.88
CA ASP A 198 -39.58 51.22 36.69
C ASP A 198 -38.87 50.07 36.04
N GLN A 199 -39.55 48.94 35.84
CA GLN A 199 -38.99 47.75 35.16
C GLN A 199 -38.45 48.08 33.76
N GLY A 200 -39.13 49.05 33.05
CA GLY A 200 -38.63 49.47 31.72
C GLY A 200 -37.22 50.04 31.77
N LYS A 201 -36.86 50.78 32.79
CA LYS A 201 -35.51 51.34 32.99
C LYS A 201 -34.49 50.26 33.35
N LEU A 202 -34.89 49.22 34.07
CA LEU A 202 -34.02 48.07 34.36
C LEU A 202 -33.69 47.30 33.08
N VAL A 203 -34.65 47.09 32.20
CA VAL A 203 -34.45 46.43 30.93
C VAL A 203 -33.58 47.30 30.01
N GLU A 204 -33.77 48.60 29.98
CA GLU A 204 -32.95 49.55 29.19
C GLU A 204 -31.53 49.57 29.70
N GLY A 205 -31.30 49.65 31.02
CA GLY A 205 -29.98 49.63 31.65
C GLY A 205 -29.26 48.29 31.41
N ALA A 206 -29.97 47.17 31.48
CA ALA A 206 -29.43 45.86 31.13
C ALA A 206 -29.01 45.79 29.65
N ASN A 207 -29.81 46.38 28.74
CA ASN A 207 -29.42 46.41 27.31
C ASN A 207 -28.24 47.38 27.04
N GLU A 208 -28.17 48.51 27.70
CA GLU A 208 -27.02 49.42 27.62
C GLU A 208 -25.74 48.77 28.15
N MET A 209 -25.86 47.97 29.20
CA MET A 209 -24.78 47.15 29.74
C MET A 209 -24.37 46.08 28.71
N ALA A 210 -25.31 45.45 28.04
CA ALA A 210 -25.07 44.53 26.95
C ALA A 210 -24.35 45.22 25.79
N ASP A 211 -24.76 46.44 25.40
CA ASP A 211 -24.10 47.20 24.32
C ASP A 211 -22.67 47.63 24.71
N LYS A 212 -22.47 48.04 25.96
CA LYS A 212 -21.11 48.34 26.51
C LYS A 212 -20.27 47.11 26.66
N MET A 213 -20.85 45.93 26.99
CA MET A 213 -20.23 44.62 27.01
C MET A 213 -20.15 43.97 25.60
N GLY A 214 -20.87 44.52 24.62
CA GLY A 214 -20.92 43.96 23.25
C GLY A 214 -19.61 43.99 22.49
N SER A 215 -18.58 44.69 23.00
CA SER A 215 -17.18 44.51 22.60
C SER A 215 -16.45 43.41 23.39
N MET A 216 -17.02 42.90 24.50
CA MET A 216 -16.58 41.78 25.29
C MET A 216 -17.50 40.62 24.91
N SER A 217 -17.06 39.71 24.10
CA SER A 217 -17.86 38.70 23.39
C SER A 217 -18.79 37.87 24.27
N GLY A 218 -19.79 37.26 23.61
CA GLY A 218 -20.85 36.41 24.23
C GLY A 218 -20.30 35.30 25.15
N SER A 219 -19.04 34.85 24.94
CA SER A 219 -18.39 33.82 25.76
C SER A 219 -18.25 34.21 27.24
N ILE A 220 -17.92 35.49 27.56
CA ILE A 220 -17.79 35.94 28.95
C ILE A 220 -19.16 36.05 29.60
N VAL A 221 -20.15 36.51 28.87
CA VAL A 221 -21.54 36.59 29.36
C VAL A 221 -22.08 35.22 29.65
N THR A 222 -21.89 34.24 28.72
CA THR A 222 -22.30 32.84 28.92
C THR A 222 -21.59 32.22 30.13
N GLN A 223 -20.30 32.49 30.34
CA GLN A 223 -19.54 31.92 31.47
C GLN A 223 -20.07 32.50 32.81
N ARG A 224 -20.42 33.79 32.88
CA ARG A 224 -21.01 34.40 34.06
C ARG A 224 -22.43 33.89 34.32
N ALA A 225 -23.25 33.74 33.26
CA ALA A 225 -24.58 33.17 33.36
C ALA A 225 -24.52 31.71 33.90
N VAL A 226 -23.59 30.88 33.42
CA VAL A 226 -23.37 29.55 33.96
C VAL A 226 -22.98 29.58 35.46
N THR A 227 -22.18 30.58 35.89
CA THR A 227 -21.87 30.74 37.32
C THR A 227 -23.14 31.02 38.14
N TYR A 228 -24.08 31.77 37.58
CA TYR A 228 -25.40 31.97 38.21
C TYR A 228 -26.17 30.65 38.33
N VAL A 229 -26.18 29.83 37.29
CA VAL A 229 -26.83 28.51 37.32
C VAL A 229 -26.16 27.58 38.38
N GLN A 230 -24.84 27.64 38.55
CA GLN A 230 -24.14 26.91 39.60
C GLN A 230 -24.62 27.33 41.00
N ASP A 231 -24.74 28.63 41.26
CA ASP A 231 -25.20 29.14 42.54
C ASP A 231 -26.70 28.86 42.76
N GLU A 232 -27.50 28.84 41.72
CA GLU A 232 -28.91 28.41 41.79
C GLU A 232 -29.01 26.93 42.17
N TYR A 233 -28.21 26.04 41.59
CA TYR A 233 -28.15 24.63 41.94
C TYR A 233 -27.70 24.39 43.39
N LYS A 234 -26.67 25.11 43.85
CA LYS A 234 -26.24 25.07 45.26
C LYS A 234 -27.39 25.44 46.20
N THR A 235 -28.18 26.47 45.86
CA THR A 235 -29.31 26.94 46.64
C THR A 235 -30.47 25.94 46.65
N GLN A 236 -30.60 25.13 45.59
CA GLN A 236 -31.56 24.03 45.52
C GLN A 236 -31.06 22.77 46.26
N GLY A 237 -29.84 22.76 46.76
CA GLY A 237 -29.22 21.61 47.44
C GLY A 237 -28.62 20.57 46.47
N ILE A 238 -28.44 20.94 45.20
CA ILE A 238 -27.76 20.09 44.23
C ILE A 238 -26.26 20.39 44.33
N ASP A 239 -25.45 19.35 44.57
CA ASP A 239 -23.97 19.53 44.60
C ASP A 239 -23.43 19.76 43.17
N PRO A 240 -22.80 20.90 42.87
CA PRO A 240 -22.19 21.15 41.59
C PRO A 240 -21.14 20.11 41.17
N ALA A 241 -20.49 19.49 42.15
CA ALA A 241 -19.53 18.43 41.92
C ALA A 241 -20.20 17.18 41.32
N ASP A 242 -21.41 16.86 41.69
CA ASP A 242 -22.16 15.73 41.13
C ASP A 242 -22.56 16.01 39.68
N VAL A 243 -22.97 17.25 39.37
CA VAL A 243 -23.28 17.68 38.00
C VAL A 243 -22.03 17.59 37.11
N GLN A 244 -20.92 18.11 37.62
CA GLN A 244 -19.63 18.06 36.93
C GLN A 244 -19.19 16.61 36.67
N ASN A 245 -19.20 15.77 37.69
CA ASN A 245 -18.81 14.35 37.59
C ASN A 245 -19.72 13.57 36.62
N ALA A 246 -21.02 13.83 36.62
CA ALA A 246 -21.95 13.22 35.70
C ALA A 246 -21.66 13.62 34.24
N TYR A 247 -21.38 14.92 34.02
CA TYR A 247 -20.98 15.42 32.69
C TYR A 247 -19.67 14.80 32.21
N LEU A 248 -18.62 14.84 33.04
CA LEU A 248 -17.31 14.25 32.73
C LEU A 248 -17.42 12.76 32.46
N GLY A 249 -18.20 12.03 33.28
CA GLY A 249 -18.44 10.60 33.08
C GLY A 249 -19.11 10.28 31.74
N ARG A 250 -20.11 11.08 31.35
CA ARG A 250 -20.76 10.95 30.04
C ARG A 250 -19.80 11.24 28.89
N MET A 251 -19.01 12.31 28.96
CA MET A 251 -18.01 12.66 27.92
C MET A 251 -16.93 11.58 27.83
N ALA A 252 -16.40 11.11 28.95
CA ALA A 252 -15.41 10.03 28.97
C ALA A 252 -15.96 8.75 28.34
N THR A 253 -17.21 8.38 28.63
CA THR A 253 -17.85 7.19 28.05
C THR A 253 -18.03 7.36 26.52
N THR A 254 -18.44 8.54 26.07
CA THR A 254 -18.58 8.83 24.63
C THR A 254 -17.23 8.78 23.91
N MET A 255 -16.19 9.40 24.48
CA MET A 255 -14.84 9.34 23.94
C MET A 255 -14.31 7.91 23.87
N PHE A 256 -14.52 7.12 24.93
CA PHE A 256 -14.16 5.71 24.93
C PHE A 256 -14.87 4.92 23.83
N GLY A 257 -16.17 5.17 23.65
CA GLY A 257 -16.94 4.60 22.54
C GLY A 257 -16.38 4.97 21.16
N LEU A 258 -16.02 6.22 20.95
CA LEU A 258 -15.38 6.68 19.70
C LEU A 258 -14.02 6.03 19.49
N CYS A 259 -13.21 5.90 20.55
CA CYS A 259 -11.93 5.19 20.45
C CYS A 259 -12.12 3.72 20.06
N LEU A 260 -13.14 3.04 20.59
CA LEU A 260 -13.47 1.68 20.18
C LEU A 260 -13.91 1.59 18.72
N VAL A 261 -14.74 2.53 18.26
CA VAL A 261 -15.16 2.61 16.84
C VAL A 261 -13.95 2.82 15.94
N SER A 262 -13.07 3.76 16.27
CA SER A 262 -11.83 4.00 15.52
C SER A 262 -10.92 2.78 15.52
N LEU A 263 -10.72 2.14 16.67
CA LEU A 263 -9.92 0.91 16.79
C LEU A 263 -10.44 -0.19 15.86
N VAL A 264 -11.73 -0.49 15.94
CA VAL A 264 -12.35 -1.54 15.11
C VAL A 264 -12.25 -1.19 13.63
N ALA A 265 -12.57 0.05 13.25
CA ALA A 265 -12.48 0.51 11.87
C ALA A 265 -11.04 0.41 11.32
N THR A 266 -10.03 0.79 12.13
CA THR A 266 -8.61 0.71 11.75
C THR A 266 -8.14 -0.75 11.61
N ILE A 267 -8.54 -1.65 12.51
CA ILE A 267 -8.23 -3.08 12.42
C ILE A 267 -8.85 -3.67 11.14
N LEU A 268 -10.13 -3.38 10.88
CA LEU A 268 -10.81 -3.86 9.67
C LEU A 268 -10.18 -3.30 8.40
N THR A 269 -9.81 -2.01 8.39
CA THR A 269 -9.06 -1.40 7.28
C THR A 269 -7.74 -2.13 7.03
N GLY A 270 -7.00 -2.43 8.10
CA GLY A 270 -5.75 -3.21 8.02
C GLY A 270 -5.96 -4.61 7.46
N ALA A 271 -7.01 -5.30 7.90
CA ALA A 271 -7.37 -6.64 7.42
C ALA A 271 -7.77 -6.63 5.93
N VAL A 272 -8.60 -5.68 5.51
CA VAL A 272 -9.00 -5.50 4.11
C VAL A 272 -7.78 -5.15 3.25
N ALA A 273 -6.92 -4.24 3.69
CA ALA A 273 -5.71 -3.84 2.98
C ALA A 273 -4.76 -5.03 2.78
N SER A 274 -4.47 -5.78 3.85
CA SER A 274 -3.57 -6.94 3.79
C SER A 274 -4.13 -8.04 2.89
N ARG A 275 -5.42 -8.38 3.05
CA ARG A 275 -6.08 -9.39 2.20
C ARG A 275 -6.06 -9.00 0.72
N THR A 276 -6.35 -7.74 0.42
CA THR A 276 -6.35 -7.23 -0.96
C THR A 276 -4.95 -7.26 -1.56
N ALA A 277 -3.94 -6.76 -0.84
CA ALA A 277 -2.56 -6.76 -1.30
C ALA A 277 -2.00 -8.18 -1.52
N CYS A 278 -2.29 -9.12 -0.59
CA CYS A 278 -1.91 -10.52 -0.74
C CYS A 278 -2.61 -11.19 -1.92
N SER A 279 -3.89 -10.85 -2.17
CA SER A 279 -4.63 -11.37 -3.32
C SER A 279 -4.03 -10.87 -4.65
N ILE A 280 -3.72 -9.56 -4.73
CA ILE A 280 -3.03 -8.98 -5.91
C ILE A 280 -1.70 -9.70 -6.14
N ALA A 281 -0.89 -9.89 -5.09
CA ALA A 281 0.40 -10.55 -5.22
C ALA A 281 0.27 -12.02 -5.66
N ARG A 282 -0.73 -12.75 -5.14
CA ARG A 282 -1.03 -14.12 -5.58
C ARG A 282 -1.40 -14.16 -7.06
N ASP A 283 -2.28 -13.27 -7.49
CA ASP A 283 -2.77 -13.24 -8.86
C ASP A 283 -1.64 -12.86 -9.83
N LEU A 284 -0.80 -11.89 -9.48
CA LEU A 284 0.39 -11.53 -10.26
C LEU A 284 1.40 -12.69 -10.35
N ARG A 285 1.66 -13.39 -9.22
CA ARG A 285 2.57 -14.57 -9.25
C ARG A 285 2.02 -15.64 -10.19
N ARG A 286 0.73 -15.91 -10.12
CA ARG A 286 0.08 -16.89 -10.98
C ARG A 286 0.17 -16.48 -12.46
N GLU A 287 -0.21 -15.25 -12.79
CA GLU A 287 -0.18 -14.74 -14.16
C GLU A 287 1.25 -14.72 -14.73
N THR A 288 2.24 -14.26 -13.92
CA THR A 288 3.64 -14.23 -14.34
C THR A 288 4.20 -15.65 -14.53
N PHE A 289 3.93 -16.56 -13.59
CA PHE A 289 4.43 -17.93 -13.66
C PHE A 289 3.79 -18.71 -14.82
N ASP A 290 2.48 -18.58 -15.00
CA ASP A 290 1.76 -19.17 -16.12
C ASP A 290 2.34 -18.70 -17.46
N LYS A 291 2.60 -17.39 -17.57
CA LYS A 291 3.19 -16.81 -18.78
C LYS A 291 4.60 -17.35 -19.05
N VAL A 292 5.45 -17.43 -18.02
CA VAL A 292 6.81 -17.95 -18.13
C VAL A 292 6.83 -19.42 -18.52
N MET A 293 5.85 -20.21 -18.06
CA MET A 293 5.74 -21.62 -18.45
C MET A 293 5.41 -21.83 -19.93
N HIS A 294 4.83 -20.81 -20.59
CA HIS A 294 4.53 -20.82 -22.01
C HIS A 294 5.59 -20.11 -22.88
N PHE A 295 6.65 -19.60 -22.26
CA PHE A 295 7.76 -19.00 -23.00
C PHE A 295 8.57 -20.05 -23.78
N SER A 296 8.98 -19.69 -24.97
CA SER A 296 10.02 -20.40 -25.71
C SER A 296 11.42 -20.04 -25.17
N PRO A 297 12.48 -20.76 -25.55
CA PRO A 297 13.84 -20.37 -25.17
C PRO A 297 14.22 -18.97 -25.60
N ALA A 298 13.60 -18.41 -26.67
CA ALA A 298 13.81 -17.05 -27.15
C ALA A 298 13.38 -16.01 -26.10
N GLU A 299 12.17 -16.12 -25.55
CA GLU A 299 11.67 -15.21 -24.51
C GLU A 299 12.45 -15.38 -23.21
N VAL A 300 12.76 -16.63 -22.82
CA VAL A 300 13.59 -16.88 -21.62
C VAL A 300 14.97 -16.23 -21.77
N GLY A 301 15.56 -16.29 -22.97
CA GLY A 301 16.84 -15.62 -23.28
C GLY A 301 16.76 -14.10 -23.15
N LYS A 302 15.66 -13.49 -23.63
CA LYS A 302 15.41 -12.04 -23.54
C LYS A 302 15.42 -11.53 -22.12
N PHE A 303 14.81 -12.25 -21.17
CA PHE A 303 14.65 -11.80 -19.78
C PHE A 303 15.77 -12.26 -18.85
N SER A 304 16.55 -13.25 -19.19
CA SER A 304 17.44 -14.05 -18.34
C SER A 304 16.73 -14.78 -17.18
N GLN A 305 17.21 -15.93 -16.79
CA GLN A 305 16.63 -16.74 -15.70
C GLN A 305 16.65 -16.01 -14.36
N ALA A 306 17.76 -15.34 -14.02
CA ALA A 306 17.89 -14.59 -12.78
C ALA A 306 16.90 -13.43 -12.67
N SER A 307 16.67 -12.71 -13.79
CA SER A 307 15.68 -11.63 -13.87
C SER A 307 14.25 -12.14 -13.69
N LEU A 308 13.88 -13.26 -14.33
CA LEU A 308 12.55 -13.87 -14.18
C LEU A 308 12.27 -14.28 -12.74
N ILE A 309 13.25 -14.88 -12.06
CA ILE A 309 13.13 -15.24 -10.63
C ILE A 309 12.86 -13.98 -9.79
N THR A 310 13.65 -12.92 -9.99
CA THR A 310 13.48 -11.66 -9.25
C THR A 310 12.12 -11.04 -9.50
N ARG A 311 11.61 -11.05 -10.75
CA ARG A 311 10.30 -10.53 -11.13
C ARG A 311 9.16 -11.33 -10.48
N CYS A 312 9.27 -12.65 -10.40
CA CYS A 312 8.27 -13.52 -9.75
C CYS A 312 8.25 -13.43 -8.23
N THR A 313 9.36 -13.01 -7.61
CA THR A 313 9.52 -13.00 -6.15
C THR A 313 9.56 -11.58 -5.58
N ASN A 314 10.72 -10.92 -5.69
CA ASN A 314 11.01 -9.66 -5.05
C ASN A 314 10.18 -8.49 -5.62
N ASP A 315 10.04 -8.39 -6.94
CA ASP A 315 9.28 -7.29 -7.56
C ASP A 315 7.80 -7.37 -7.17
N ILE A 316 7.20 -8.58 -7.18
CA ILE A 316 5.81 -8.77 -6.71
C ILE A 316 5.67 -8.48 -5.21
N GLN A 317 6.68 -8.77 -4.40
CA GLN A 317 6.68 -8.43 -2.97
C GLN A 317 6.70 -6.90 -2.75
N GLN A 318 7.46 -6.16 -3.55
CA GLN A 318 7.45 -4.69 -3.52
C GLN A 318 6.09 -4.12 -3.92
N ILE A 319 5.45 -4.68 -4.96
CA ILE A 319 4.09 -4.31 -5.36
C ILE A 319 3.10 -4.58 -4.23
N GLN A 320 3.19 -5.74 -3.57
CA GLN A 320 2.34 -6.10 -2.43
C GLN A 320 2.49 -5.11 -1.26
N MET A 321 3.73 -4.75 -0.91
CA MET A 321 4.01 -3.78 0.14
C MET A 321 3.43 -2.41 -0.21
N ALA A 322 3.65 -1.95 -1.43
CA ALA A 322 3.12 -0.67 -1.91
C ALA A 322 1.59 -0.66 -1.94
N ALA A 323 0.94 -1.75 -2.35
CA ALA A 323 -0.51 -1.87 -2.33
C ALA A 323 -1.08 -1.79 -0.91
N THR A 324 -0.41 -2.41 0.08
CA THR A 324 -0.79 -2.31 1.50
C THR A 324 -0.67 -0.87 2.00
N LEU A 325 0.47 -0.21 1.71
CA LEU A 325 0.71 1.18 2.12
C LEU A 325 -0.23 2.16 1.41
N PHE A 326 -0.54 1.91 0.15
CA PHE A 326 -1.49 2.72 -0.60
C PHE A 326 -2.86 2.74 0.05
N ILE A 327 -3.42 1.57 0.39
CA ILE A 327 -4.74 1.48 1.05
C ILE A 327 -4.69 2.10 2.46
N ARG A 328 -3.67 1.81 3.26
CA ARG A 328 -3.61 2.23 4.68
C ARG A 328 -3.20 3.68 4.88
N MET A 329 -2.29 4.20 4.05
CA MET A 329 -1.68 5.52 4.27
C MET A 329 -2.06 6.52 3.18
N CYS A 330 -1.96 6.14 1.90
CA CYS A 330 -2.22 7.06 0.80
C CYS A 330 -3.69 7.48 0.70
N LEU A 331 -4.62 6.58 1.05
CA LEU A 331 -6.05 6.92 1.12
C LEU A 331 -6.42 7.62 2.43
N MET A 332 -5.78 7.25 3.55
CA MET A 332 -6.07 7.83 4.87
C MET A 332 -5.64 9.31 4.95
N ALA A 333 -4.45 9.66 4.45
CA ALA A 333 -3.91 11.00 4.60
C ALA A 333 -4.79 12.11 3.99
N PRO A 334 -5.30 12.00 2.74
CA PRO A 334 -6.22 13.00 2.19
C PRO A 334 -7.53 13.09 2.95
N VAL A 335 -8.11 11.94 3.36
CA VAL A 335 -9.37 11.92 4.13
C VAL A 335 -9.17 12.63 5.47
N MET A 336 -8.11 12.29 6.20
CA MET A 336 -7.78 12.93 7.48
C MET A 336 -7.56 14.42 7.31
N GLY A 337 -6.79 14.84 6.30
CA GLY A 337 -6.54 16.26 6.02
C GLY A 337 -7.79 17.04 5.68
N VAL A 338 -8.67 16.51 4.81
CA VAL A 338 -9.92 17.17 4.41
C VAL A 338 -10.88 17.26 5.59
N VAL A 339 -11.09 16.19 6.35
CA VAL A 339 -12.00 16.20 7.50
C VAL A 339 -11.48 17.14 8.59
N ALA A 340 -10.15 17.17 8.86
CA ALA A 340 -9.57 18.10 9.82
C ALA A 340 -9.78 19.56 9.41
N VAL A 341 -9.54 19.91 8.14
CA VAL A 341 -9.79 21.26 7.61
C VAL A 341 -11.26 21.63 7.72
N MET A 342 -12.19 20.72 7.39
CA MET A 342 -13.63 20.97 7.54
C MET A 342 -14.01 21.26 9.00
N ARG A 343 -13.45 20.50 9.96
CA ARG A 343 -13.69 20.72 11.40
C ARG A 343 -13.21 22.09 11.86
N VAL A 344 -12.05 22.50 11.37
CA VAL A 344 -11.50 23.83 11.69
C VAL A 344 -12.37 24.95 11.14
N LEU A 345 -12.75 24.86 9.85
CA LEU A 345 -13.59 25.87 9.22
C LEU A 345 -15.00 25.98 9.87
N ALA A 346 -15.50 24.88 10.42
CA ALA A 346 -16.78 24.85 11.12
C ALA A 346 -16.75 25.59 12.47
N ASN A 347 -15.59 25.76 13.10
CA ASN A 347 -15.44 26.38 14.42
C ASN A 347 -15.35 27.92 14.40
N HIS A 348 -15.19 28.54 13.22
CA HIS A 348 -15.14 30.01 13.00
C HIS A 348 -14.32 30.81 14.03
N THR A 349 -13.10 30.31 14.34
CA THR A 349 -12.27 30.87 15.42
C THR A 349 -11.47 32.11 15.02
N GLY A 350 -11.46 32.49 13.72
CA GLY A 350 -10.61 33.56 13.20
C GLY A 350 -9.13 33.22 13.05
N LEU A 351 -8.74 31.98 13.41
CA LEU A 351 -7.35 31.48 13.34
C LEU A 351 -7.11 30.58 12.11
N GLU A 352 -8.05 30.46 11.18
CA GLU A 352 -8.00 29.57 10.00
C GLU A 352 -6.79 29.85 9.11
N TRP A 353 -6.33 31.11 9.07
CA TRP A 353 -5.13 31.49 8.33
C TRP A 353 -3.84 30.78 8.82
N THR A 354 -3.79 30.39 10.10
CA THR A 354 -2.62 29.69 10.66
C THR A 354 -2.43 28.32 10.02
N ILE A 355 -3.51 27.66 9.60
CA ILE A 355 -3.47 26.39 8.85
C ILE A 355 -2.88 26.61 7.46
N ALA A 356 -3.27 27.70 6.79
CA ALA A 356 -2.67 28.03 5.49
C ALA A 356 -1.15 28.22 5.63
N VAL A 357 -0.71 28.93 6.69
CA VAL A 357 0.71 29.09 7.01
C VAL A 357 1.38 27.74 7.30
N ALA A 358 0.70 26.85 8.06
CA ALA A 358 1.21 25.51 8.36
C ALA A 358 1.41 24.70 7.07
N ILE A 359 0.42 24.66 6.19
CA ILE A 359 0.47 23.93 4.93
C ILE A 359 1.58 24.47 4.04
N ILE A 360 1.70 25.80 3.92
CA ILE A 360 2.75 26.44 3.11
C ILE A 360 4.14 26.11 3.68
N ALA A 361 4.32 26.23 5.00
CA ALA A 361 5.59 25.95 5.66
C ALA A 361 6.02 24.48 5.49
N VAL A 362 5.09 23.54 5.73
CA VAL A 362 5.32 22.11 5.54
C VAL A 362 5.65 21.80 4.08
N SER A 363 4.86 22.34 3.13
CA SER A 363 5.08 22.15 1.70
C SER A 363 6.43 22.73 1.24
N ALA A 364 6.84 23.85 1.80
CA ALA A 364 8.14 24.46 1.52
C ALA A 364 9.29 23.58 2.03
N VAL A 365 9.21 23.11 3.27
CA VAL A 365 10.23 22.19 3.83
C VAL A 365 10.35 20.93 3.00
N VAL A 366 9.21 20.27 2.68
CA VAL A 366 9.19 19.06 1.84
C VAL A 366 9.72 19.36 0.44
N GLY A 367 9.27 20.44 -0.19
CA GLY A 367 9.67 20.83 -1.54
C GLY A 367 11.17 21.10 -1.64
N VAL A 368 11.74 21.85 -0.67
CA VAL A 368 13.17 22.13 -0.64
C VAL A 368 13.99 20.86 -0.41
N LEU A 369 13.63 20.04 0.57
CA LEU A 369 14.36 18.79 0.85
C LEU A 369 14.29 17.82 -0.30
N MET A 370 13.12 17.64 -0.92
CA MET A 370 12.95 16.77 -2.10
C MET A 370 13.72 17.32 -3.30
N GLY A 371 13.69 18.62 -3.54
CA GLY A 371 14.47 19.27 -4.60
C GLY A 371 15.98 19.05 -4.47
N LEU A 372 16.51 19.09 -3.25
CA LEU A 372 17.91 18.84 -2.96
C LEU A 372 18.31 17.36 -3.05
N THR A 373 17.43 16.45 -2.63
CA THR A 373 17.75 15.02 -2.51
C THR A 373 17.44 14.20 -3.76
N MET A 374 16.39 14.53 -4.53
CA MET A 374 15.96 13.78 -5.71
C MET A 374 17.06 13.58 -6.78
N PRO A 375 17.83 14.62 -7.17
CA PRO A 375 18.93 14.45 -8.13
C PRO A 375 20.02 13.50 -7.61
N LYS A 376 20.27 13.52 -6.29
CA LYS A 376 21.25 12.65 -5.65
C LYS A 376 20.78 11.22 -5.53
N PHE A 377 19.48 10.99 -5.29
CA PHE A 377 18.90 9.65 -5.33
C PHE A 377 19.05 8.97 -6.71
N LYS A 378 18.89 9.71 -7.81
CA LYS A 378 19.14 9.18 -9.15
C LYS A 378 20.60 8.78 -9.34
N LYS A 379 21.56 9.62 -8.91
CA LYS A 379 23.00 9.29 -8.95
C LYS A 379 23.35 8.12 -8.04
N MET A 380 22.75 8.03 -6.87
CA MET A 380 22.99 6.93 -5.94
C MET A 380 22.70 5.56 -6.60
N GLN A 381 21.65 5.46 -7.41
CA GLN A 381 21.35 4.21 -8.10
C GLN A 381 22.48 3.81 -9.05
N SER A 382 23.02 4.73 -9.84
CA SER A 382 24.16 4.42 -10.75
C SER A 382 25.43 4.01 -9.99
N PHE A 383 25.67 4.53 -8.79
CA PHE A 383 26.78 4.09 -7.94
C PHE A 383 26.54 2.71 -7.33
N VAL A 384 25.31 2.38 -6.94
CA VAL A 384 24.93 1.02 -6.53
C VAL A 384 25.20 0.02 -7.65
N ASP A 385 24.79 0.36 -8.89
CA ASP A 385 25.00 -0.50 -10.06
C ASP A 385 26.50 -0.68 -10.32
N ARG A 386 27.32 0.38 -10.15
CA ARG A 386 28.79 0.31 -10.29
C ARG A 386 29.42 -0.61 -9.24
N VAL A 387 29.03 -0.48 -7.96
CA VAL A 387 29.50 -1.35 -6.88
C VAL A 387 29.13 -2.81 -7.17
N ASN A 388 27.90 -3.07 -7.60
CA ASN A 388 27.43 -4.41 -7.95
C ASN A 388 28.20 -4.99 -9.16
N LEU A 389 28.47 -4.18 -10.18
CA LEU A 389 29.25 -4.59 -11.34
C LEU A 389 30.66 -4.97 -10.93
N THR A 390 31.36 -4.09 -10.18
CA THR A 390 32.71 -4.34 -9.69
C THR A 390 32.76 -5.59 -8.81
N ALA A 391 31.80 -5.77 -7.90
CA ALA A 391 31.71 -6.97 -7.06
C ALA A 391 31.50 -8.25 -7.88
N ARG A 392 30.68 -8.21 -8.94
CA ARG A 392 30.48 -9.36 -9.82
C ARG A 392 31.75 -9.71 -10.60
N GLU A 393 32.41 -8.71 -11.19
CA GLU A 393 33.69 -8.89 -11.91
C GLU A 393 34.74 -9.49 -11.00
N LEU A 394 34.83 -9.04 -9.73
CA LEU A 394 35.76 -9.61 -8.74
C LEU A 394 35.46 -11.08 -8.41
N LEU A 395 34.16 -11.43 -8.24
CA LEU A 395 33.78 -12.80 -7.91
C LEU A 395 33.98 -13.76 -9.10
N ASP A 396 33.60 -13.34 -10.29
CA ASP A 396 33.76 -14.14 -11.50
C ASP A 396 35.24 -14.26 -11.92
N GLY A 397 36.01 -13.18 -11.66
CA GLY A 397 37.46 -13.10 -11.98
C GLY A 397 38.40 -13.51 -10.85
N LEU A 398 37.94 -14.12 -9.76
CA LEU A 398 38.76 -14.40 -8.57
C LEU A 398 40.01 -15.21 -8.86
N MET A 399 39.90 -16.20 -9.73
CA MET A 399 41.07 -17.05 -10.10
C MET A 399 42.12 -16.28 -10.92
N PRO A 400 41.78 -15.54 -11.99
CA PRO A 400 42.72 -14.67 -12.67
C PRO A 400 43.35 -13.62 -11.75
N ILE A 401 42.53 -12.94 -10.89
CA ILE A 401 43.05 -11.92 -9.98
C ILE A 401 44.14 -12.46 -9.09
N ARG A 402 43.91 -13.63 -8.46
CA ARG A 402 44.92 -14.35 -7.64
C ARG A 402 46.13 -14.82 -8.45
N SER A 403 45.89 -15.33 -9.65
CA SER A 403 46.99 -15.84 -10.50
C SER A 403 47.95 -14.73 -10.95
N PHE A 404 47.41 -13.49 -11.07
CA PHE A 404 48.22 -12.32 -11.46
C PHE A 404 48.63 -11.44 -10.28
N ASN A 405 48.31 -11.81 -9.03
CA ASN A 405 48.61 -11.07 -7.81
C ASN A 405 48.11 -9.61 -7.86
N ARG A 406 46.84 -9.46 -8.29
CA ARG A 406 46.19 -8.14 -8.49
C ARG A 406 45.12 -7.83 -7.46
N GLU A 407 45.10 -8.53 -6.33
CA GLU A 407 44.08 -8.37 -5.28
C GLU A 407 44.04 -6.94 -4.75
N GLU A 408 45.20 -6.34 -4.47
CA GLU A 408 45.26 -4.98 -3.93
C GLU A 408 44.70 -3.93 -4.89
N HIS A 409 45.01 -4.07 -6.18
CA HIS A 409 44.47 -3.17 -7.21
C HIS A 409 42.93 -3.27 -7.34
N GLU A 410 42.38 -4.47 -7.28
CA GLU A 410 40.95 -4.68 -7.37
C GLU A 410 40.23 -4.25 -6.09
N LEU A 411 40.87 -4.41 -4.91
CA LEU A 411 40.39 -3.86 -3.65
C LEU A 411 40.29 -2.33 -3.70
N GLU A 412 41.33 -1.66 -4.21
CA GLU A 412 41.36 -0.20 -4.37
C GLU A 412 40.23 0.26 -5.33
N ARG A 413 40.02 -0.45 -6.44
CA ARG A 413 38.95 -0.18 -7.39
C ARG A 413 37.55 -0.33 -6.76
N PHE A 414 37.35 -1.37 -5.94
CA PHE A 414 36.11 -1.59 -5.20
C PHE A 414 35.90 -0.51 -4.13
N ASP A 415 36.95 -0.17 -3.39
CA ASP A 415 36.90 0.84 -2.34
C ASP A 415 36.54 2.22 -2.91
N GLN A 416 37.08 2.59 -4.07
CA GLN A 416 36.72 3.83 -4.77
C GLN A 416 35.23 3.84 -5.19
N ALA A 417 34.73 2.74 -5.73
CA ALA A 417 33.31 2.63 -6.06
C ALA A 417 32.40 2.71 -4.82
N SER A 418 32.84 2.12 -3.71
CA SER A 418 32.17 2.15 -2.42
C SER A 418 32.19 3.56 -1.80
N LEU A 419 33.30 4.30 -1.90
CA LEU A 419 33.44 5.67 -1.44
C LEU A 419 32.52 6.62 -2.19
N ASP A 420 32.42 6.50 -3.51
CA ASP A 420 31.54 7.31 -4.34
C ASP A 420 30.06 7.10 -3.92
N LEU A 421 29.67 5.85 -3.65
CA LEU A 421 28.36 5.50 -3.14
C LEU A 421 28.16 6.08 -1.73
N MET A 422 29.10 5.85 -0.82
CA MET A 422 29.04 6.29 0.57
C MET A 422 28.90 7.81 0.69
N THR A 423 29.68 8.58 -0.06
CA THR A 423 29.63 10.05 -0.01
C THR A 423 28.27 10.58 -0.49
N THR A 424 27.73 10.00 -1.55
CA THR A 424 26.40 10.36 -2.07
C THR A 424 25.27 9.97 -1.11
N GLN A 425 25.35 8.77 -0.54
CA GLN A 425 24.40 8.27 0.45
C GLN A 425 24.46 9.08 1.75
N LEU A 426 25.65 9.46 2.20
CA LEU A 426 25.85 10.29 3.38
C LEU A 426 25.20 11.67 3.20
N TYR A 427 25.36 12.29 2.03
CA TYR A 427 24.69 13.56 1.72
C TYR A 427 23.17 13.44 1.77
N THR A 428 22.60 12.42 1.08
CA THR A 428 21.15 12.20 1.07
C THR A 428 20.61 11.88 2.45
N ASN A 429 21.30 11.03 3.22
CA ASN A 429 20.87 10.68 4.57
C ASN A 429 20.94 11.88 5.52
N ARG A 430 22.01 12.71 5.44
CA ARG A 430 22.10 13.96 6.22
C ARG A 430 20.97 14.91 5.88
N ALA A 431 20.68 15.15 4.59
CA ALA A 431 19.58 16.00 4.18
C ALA A 431 18.22 15.48 4.67
N MET A 432 17.98 14.16 4.54
CA MET A 432 16.74 13.55 5.03
C MET A 432 16.63 13.52 6.55
N SER A 433 17.76 13.45 7.28
CA SER A 433 17.76 13.54 8.74
C SER A 433 17.27 14.89 9.28
N PHE A 434 17.37 15.97 8.49
CA PHE A 434 16.79 17.27 8.84
C PHE A 434 15.28 17.30 8.73
N MET A 435 14.65 16.35 8.01
CA MET A 435 13.22 16.41 7.75
C MET A 435 12.40 16.37 9.06
N MET A 436 12.65 15.41 9.94
CA MET A 436 11.91 15.29 11.20
C MET A 436 12.12 16.48 12.14
N PRO A 437 13.37 16.94 12.41
CA PRO A 437 13.59 18.15 13.23
C PRO A 437 12.95 19.41 12.65
N LEU A 438 13.03 19.64 11.33
CA LEU A 438 12.39 20.78 10.68
C LEU A 438 10.88 20.72 10.76
N MET A 439 10.28 19.55 10.56
CA MET A 439 8.84 19.35 10.72
C MET A 439 8.39 19.60 12.16
N MET A 440 9.16 19.11 13.15
CA MET A 440 8.90 19.42 14.56
C MET A 440 9.03 20.91 14.86
N LEU A 441 10.05 21.57 14.29
CA LEU A 441 10.21 23.02 14.42
C LEU A 441 9.00 23.77 13.87
N VAL A 442 8.57 23.44 12.65
CA VAL A 442 7.38 24.05 12.04
C VAL A 442 6.15 23.82 12.91
N MET A 443 5.93 22.58 13.38
CA MET A 443 4.80 22.23 14.24
C MET A 443 4.81 23.04 15.55
N ASN A 444 5.96 23.13 16.22
CA ASN A 444 6.09 23.89 17.47
C ASN A 444 5.92 25.39 17.24
N CYS A 445 6.48 25.94 16.16
CA CYS A 445 6.29 27.36 15.81
C CYS A 445 4.82 27.69 15.55
N ILE A 446 4.11 26.81 14.83
CA ILE A 446 2.68 26.97 14.58
C ILE A 446 1.88 26.85 15.87
N THR A 447 2.24 25.92 16.76
CA THR A 447 1.61 25.78 18.08
C THR A 447 1.80 27.07 18.91
N VAL A 448 3.01 27.62 18.95
CA VAL A 448 3.28 28.89 19.65
C VAL A 448 2.46 30.03 19.03
N LEU A 449 2.36 30.08 17.71
CA LEU A 449 1.60 31.09 16.98
C LEU A 449 0.08 30.97 17.28
N ILE A 450 -0.46 29.74 17.31
CA ILE A 450 -1.85 29.48 17.70
C ILE A 450 -2.09 29.90 19.15
N VAL A 451 -1.19 29.56 20.07
CA VAL A 451 -1.30 29.94 21.49
C VAL A 451 -1.22 31.45 21.65
N TRP A 452 -0.32 32.15 20.94
CA TRP A 452 -0.17 33.59 21.02
C TRP A 452 -1.44 34.32 20.57
N PHE A 453 -1.94 34.04 19.38
CA PHE A 453 -3.15 34.69 18.86
C PHE A 453 -4.42 34.14 19.53
N GLY A 454 -4.43 32.86 19.90
CA GLY A 454 -5.54 32.23 20.61
C GLY A 454 -5.70 32.80 22.02
N ALA A 455 -4.60 33.04 22.75
CA ALA A 455 -4.66 33.68 24.08
C ALA A 455 -5.22 35.11 24.02
N GLN A 456 -4.90 35.88 22.96
CA GLN A 456 -5.55 37.17 22.71
C GLN A 456 -7.05 36.99 22.48
N GLY A 457 -7.45 36.06 21.61
CA GLY A 457 -8.85 35.73 21.37
C GLY A 457 -9.61 35.25 22.61
N VAL A 458 -8.94 34.53 23.51
CA VAL A 458 -9.52 34.16 24.83
C VAL A 458 -9.64 35.37 25.74
N SER A 459 -8.63 36.25 25.78
CA SER A 459 -8.67 37.50 26.57
C SER A 459 -9.79 38.42 26.09
N ASP A 460 -9.97 38.52 24.77
CA ASP A 460 -11.04 39.29 24.13
C ASP A 460 -12.40 38.61 24.20
N GLY A 461 -12.45 37.38 24.75
CA GLY A 461 -13.65 36.57 24.91
C GLY A 461 -14.25 36.06 23.60
N VAL A 462 -13.53 36.06 22.48
CA VAL A 462 -13.96 35.59 21.17
C VAL A 462 -13.83 34.06 21.07
N MET A 463 -12.98 33.45 21.92
CA MET A 463 -12.67 32.02 21.88
C MET A 463 -12.57 31.46 23.29
N GLN A 464 -12.91 30.15 23.45
CA GLN A 464 -12.69 29.40 24.68
C GLN A 464 -11.34 28.67 24.64
N VAL A 465 -10.77 28.31 25.79
CA VAL A 465 -9.48 27.65 25.90
C VAL A 465 -9.51 26.25 25.26
N GLY A 466 -10.59 25.51 25.47
CA GLY A 466 -10.76 24.19 24.87
C GLY A 466 -10.80 24.23 23.34
N ASN A 467 -11.46 25.24 22.76
CA ASN A 467 -11.46 25.44 21.30
C ASN A 467 -10.04 25.68 20.77
N MET A 468 -9.20 26.43 21.48
CA MET A 468 -7.79 26.63 21.14
C MET A 468 -7.04 25.29 21.18
N MET A 469 -7.26 24.44 22.19
CA MET A 469 -6.63 23.12 22.30
C MET A 469 -7.08 22.16 21.17
N ALA A 470 -8.36 22.18 20.85
CA ALA A 470 -8.89 21.41 19.72
C ALA A 470 -8.26 21.86 18.39
N PHE A 471 -8.09 23.17 18.20
CA PHE A 471 -7.48 23.76 17.01
C PHE A 471 -6.01 23.33 16.85
N ILE A 472 -5.23 23.33 17.93
CA ILE A 472 -3.85 22.79 17.95
C ILE A 472 -3.85 21.33 17.53
N SER A 473 -4.77 20.51 18.08
CA SER A 473 -4.86 19.09 17.78
C SER A 473 -5.20 18.84 16.31
N TYR A 474 -6.13 19.59 15.72
CA TYR A 474 -6.46 19.50 14.29
C TYR A 474 -5.27 19.91 13.41
N THR A 475 -4.56 20.97 13.77
CA THR A 475 -3.38 21.44 13.03
C THR A 475 -2.28 20.38 13.04
N MET A 476 -2.04 19.73 14.17
CA MET A 476 -1.10 18.61 14.28
C MET A 476 -1.50 17.45 13.36
N GLN A 477 -2.77 17.09 13.27
CA GLN A 477 -3.26 16.02 12.42
C GLN A 477 -3.13 16.36 10.91
N ILE A 478 -3.35 17.63 10.54
CA ILE A 478 -3.11 18.10 9.17
C ILE A 478 -1.64 17.96 8.80
N VAL A 479 -0.72 18.39 9.66
CA VAL A 479 0.73 18.26 9.44
C VAL A 479 1.13 16.78 9.33
N MET A 480 0.58 15.90 10.20
CA MET A 480 0.81 14.47 10.14
C MET A 480 0.29 13.84 8.81
N ALA A 481 -0.85 14.27 8.31
CA ALA A 481 -1.37 13.84 7.01
C ALA A 481 -0.40 14.17 5.87
N PHE A 482 0.18 15.36 5.86
CA PHE A 482 1.21 15.76 4.89
C PHE A 482 2.50 14.94 5.03
N MET A 483 2.93 14.63 6.25
CA MET A 483 4.10 13.76 6.49
C MET A 483 3.88 12.35 5.93
N ILE A 484 2.72 11.76 6.16
CA ILE A 484 2.35 10.44 5.61
C ILE A 484 2.39 10.48 4.08
N LEU A 485 1.80 11.50 3.46
CA LEU A 485 1.79 11.64 2.00
C LEU A 485 3.22 11.75 1.43
N THR A 486 4.10 12.48 2.12
CA THR A 486 5.51 12.61 1.73
C THR A 486 6.24 11.26 1.81
N MET A 487 6.02 10.48 2.87
CA MET A 487 6.63 9.15 3.02
C MET A 487 6.19 8.20 1.89
N VAL A 488 4.91 8.21 1.55
CA VAL A 488 4.35 7.40 0.45
C VAL A 488 4.97 7.79 -0.90
N SER A 489 5.22 9.08 -1.13
CA SER A 489 5.83 9.59 -2.37
C SER A 489 7.24 9.04 -2.65
N VAL A 490 7.96 8.57 -1.64
CA VAL A 490 9.28 7.92 -1.78
C VAL A 490 9.16 6.44 -2.15
N ILE A 491 8.14 5.76 -1.63
CA ILE A 491 7.97 4.30 -1.79
C ILE A 491 7.29 3.96 -3.12
N LEU A 492 6.31 4.75 -3.52
CA LEU A 492 5.46 4.49 -4.69
C LEU A 492 6.24 4.36 -6.03
N PRO A 493 7.25 5.21 -6.35
CA PRO A 493 8.02 5.07 -7.57
C PRO A 493 8.78 3.74 -7.71
N ARG A 494 9.28 3.19 -6.61
CA ARG A 494 9.97 1.88 -6.62
C ARG A 494 9.01 0.75 -7.01
N ALA A 495 7.82 0.78 -6.46
CA ALA A 495 6.81 -0.21 -6.78
C ALA A 495 6.24 -0.04 -8.21
N GLU A 496 6.23 1.18 -8.75
CA GLU A 496 5.85 1.43 -10.15
C GLU A 496 6.85 0.79 -11.12
N VAL A 497 8.17 0.91 -10.83
CA VAL A 497 9.23 0.22 -11.61
C VAL A 497 9.09 -1.30 -11.50
N ALA A 498 8.85 -1.83 -10.30
CA ALA A 498 8.61 -3.25 -10.11
C ALA A 498 7.36 -3.73 -10.89
N ALA A 499 6.28 -2.93 -10.87
CA ALA A 499 5.08 -3.23 -11.64
C ALA A 499 5.33 -3.21 -13.17
N GLU A 500 6.16 -2.28 -13.64
CA GLU A 500 6.57 -2.23 -15.06
C GLU A 500 7.30 -3.49 -15.50
N ARG A 501 8.27 -3.94 -14.69
CA ARG A 501 9.05 -5.14 -14.98
C ARG A 501 8.19 -6.43 -14.97
N VAL A 502 7.21 -6.50 -14.07
CA VAL A 502 6.26 -7.62 -14.01
C VAL A 502 5.30 -7.55 -15.21
N GLU A 503 4.75 -6.36 -15.53
CA GLU A 503 3.87 -6.17 -16.69
C GLU A 503 4.57 -6.53 -18.00
N GLU A 504 5.85 -6.21 -18.15
CA GLU A 504 6.67 -6.57 -19.32
C GLU A 504 6.67 -8.09 -19.56
N VAL A 505 6.76 -8.91 -18.51
CA VAL A 505 6.70 -10.37 -18.63
C VAL A 505 5.28 -10.82 -19.01
N ILE A 506 4.25 -10.32 -18.31
CA ILE A 506 2.87 -10.73 -18.53
C ILE A 506 2.39 -10.37 -19.95
N THR A 507 2.82 -9.22 -20.46
CA THR A 507 2.40 -8.71 -21.79
C THR A 507 3.32 -9.17 -22.93
N CYS A 508 4.45 -9.82 -22.62
CA CYS A 508 5.35 -10.33 -23.65
C CYS A 508 4.62 -11.31 -24.56
N PRO A 509 4.58 -11.10 -25.90
CA PRO A 509 3.99 -12.07 -26.80
C PRO A 509 4.82 -13.36 -26.79
N THR A 510 4.17 -14.51 -26.77
CA THR A 510 4.83 -15.82 -26.98
C THR A 510 5.01 -16.04 -28.47
N SER A 511 6.21 -16.40 -28.87
CA SER A 511 6.54 -16.68 -30.28
C SER A 511 5.89 -17.98 -30.77
N ILE A 512 5.78 -18.98 -29.88
CA ILE A 512 5.26 -20.30 -30.20
C ILE A 512 3.92 -20.50 -29.52
N ASN A 513 2.88 -20.74 -30.33
CA ASN A 513 1.53 -20.93 -29.85
C ASN A 513 0.90 -22.13 -30.55
N ASP A 514 -0.12 -22.74 -29.92
CA ASP A 514 -0.93 -23.76 -30.53
C ASP A 514 -1.74 -23.21 -31.73
N PRO A 515 -1.90 -23.97 -32.80
CA PRO A 515 -2.71 -23.57 -33.95
C PRO A 515 -4.21 -23.47 -33.59
N ALA A 516 -4.92 -22.57 -34.25
CA ALA A 516 -6.36 -22.37 -34.03
C ALA A 516 -7.19 -23.64 -34.42
N SER A 517 -6.67 -24.46 -35.37
CA SER A 517 -7.31 -25.69 -35.82
C SER A 517 -6.27 -26.81 -35.87
N PRO A 518 -6.00 -27.48 -34.75
CA PRO A 518 -4.99 -28.53 -34.66
C PRO A 518 -5.34 -29.71 -35.58
N LYS A 519 -4.32 -30.28 -36.25
CA LYS A 519 -4.41 -31.49 -37.01
C LYS A 519 -3.89 -32.67 -36.21
N LEU A 520 -4.51 -33.83 -36.35
CA LEU A 520 -4.02 -35.08 -35.77
C LEU A 520 -3.70 -36.05 -36.92
N PRO A 521 -2.64 -36.89 -36.79
CA PRO A 521 -2.37 -37.93 -37.78
C PRO A 521 -3.55 -38.86 -37.98
N ALA A 522 -3.73 -39.29 -39.21
CA ALA A 522 -4.71 -40.36 -39.53
C ALA A 522 -4.34 -41.64 -38.77
N ALA A 523 -5.32 -42.41 -38.31
CA ALA A 523 -5.07 -43.67 -37.61
C ALA A 523 -4.27 -44.70 -38.44
N SER A 524 -4.23 -44.51 -39.76
CA SER A 524 -3.49 -45.33 -40.72
C SER A 524 -2.13 -44.75 -41.12
N ALA A 525 -1.74 -43.56 -40.60
CA ALA A 525 -0.44 -42.97 -40.90
C ALA A 525 0.70 -43.81 -40.29
N PRO A 526 1.86 -43.90 -40.96
CA PRO A 526 3.06 -44.51 -40.37
C PRO A 526 3.41 -43.71 -39.13
N ARG A 527 3.78 -44.35 -38.03
CA ARG A 527 4.18 -43.73 -36.80
C ARG A 527 5.69 -43.52 -36.77
N GLY A 528 6.13 -42.32 -36.34
CA GLY A 528 7.55 -42.03 -36.18
C GLY A 528 8.26 -41.63 -37.47
N GLU A 529 7.56 -41.18 -38.49
CA GLU A 529 8.16 -40.57 -39.70
C GLU A 529 8.47 -39.12 -39.47
N LEU A 530 9.71 -38.75 -39.35
CA LEU A 530 10.18 -37.37 -39.21
C LEU A 530 10.82 -36.91 -40.51
N THR A 531 10.26 -35.85 -41.11
CA THR A 531 10.74 -35.31 -42.39
C THR A 531 11.05 -33.81 -42.30
N PHE A 532 12.24 -33.43 -42.72
CA PHE A 532 12.70 -32.06 -42.93
C PHE A 532 12.67 -31.75 -44.42
N ARG A 533 12.04 -30.64 -44.81
CA ARG A 533 11.96 -30.16 -46.20
C ARG A 533 12.42 -28.72 -46.28
N ASP A 534 13.60 -28.52 -46.87
CA ASP A 534 14.20 -27.20 -47.11
C ASP A 534 14.24 -26.30 -45.83
N VAL A 535 14.58 -26.93 -44.73
CA VAL A 535 14.51 -26.28 -43.40
C VAL A 535 15.64 -25.29 -43.20
N SER A 536 15.26 -24.03 -42.96
CA SER A 536 16.18 -22.96 -42.61
C SER A 536 15.74 -22.33 -41.27
N PHE A 537 16.71 -21.90 -40.48
CA PHE A 537 16.45 -21.28 -39.17
C PHE A 537 17.46 -20.19 -38.85
N GLN A 538 16.93 -19.06 -38.38
CA GLN A 538 17.65 -17.91 -37.87
C GLN A 538 17.16 -17.56 -36.44
N TYR A 539 18.09 -17.33 -35.50
CA TYR A 539 17.70 -16.83 -34.19
C TYR A 539 17.17 -15.40 -34.27
N PRO A 540 16.21 -14.98 -33.42
CA PRO A 540 15.56 -13.66 -33.52
C PRO A 540 16.52 -12.46 -33.59
N ASP A 541 17.68 -12.56 -32.92
CA ASP A 541 18.67 -11.47 -32.85
C ASP A 541 19.89 -11.70 -33.78
N ALA A 542 19.90 -12.78 -34.58
CA ALA A 542 20.97 -13.09 -35.50
C ALA A 542 20.81 -12.35 -36.84
N ARG A 543 21.91 -12.14 -37.56
CA ARG A 543 21.94 -11.51 -38.90
C ARG A 543 22.00 -12.51 -40.05
N ALA A 544 22.27 -13.77 -39.75
CA ALA A 544 22.40 -14.84 -40.71
C ALA A 544 21.71 -16.10 -40.21
N ASP A 545 21.33 -16.97 -41.14
CA ASP A 545 20.79 -18.28 -40.84
C ASP A 545 21.84 -19.13 -40.15
N VAL A 546 21.43 -19.87 -39.12
CA VAL A 546 22.28 -20.87 -38.42
C VAL A 546 22.11 -22.25 -39.05
N ILE A 547 20.97 -22.46 -39.71
CA ILE A 547 20.64 -23.68 -40.46
C ILE A 547 20.05 -23.23 -41.80
N SER A 548 20.50 -23.82 -42.91
CA SER A 548 20.04 -23.46 -44.24
C SER A 548 19.79 -24.71 -45.09
N GLY A 549 18.59 -24.83 -45.65
CA GLY A 549 18.24 -25.81 -46.68
C GLY A 549 18.36 -27.27 -46.28
N VAL A 550 18.14 -27.63 -45.07
CA VAL A 550 18.28 -29.00 -44.54
C VAL A 550 17.13 -29.90 -44.99
N ASN A 551 17.51 -31.02 -45.62
CA ASN A 551 16.57 -32.04 -46.10
C ASN A 551 16.94 -33.42 -45.60
N PHE A 552 16.03 -34.15 -44.97
CA PHE A 552 16.13 -35.56 -44.63
C PHE A 552 14.79 -36.18 -44.23
N THR A 553 14.74 -37.50 -44.23
CA THR A 553 13.60 -38.25 -43.68
C THR A 553 14.16 -39.44 -42.90
N THR A 554 13.61 -39.70 -41.72
CA THR A 554 13.88 -40.87 -40.90
C THR A 554 12.59 -41.53 -40.44
N HIS A 555 12.59 -42.81 -40.23
CA HIS A 555 11.42 -43.62 -39.90
C HIS A 555 11.59 -44.36 -38.57
N ALA A 556 10.50 -44.85 -38.00
CA ALA A 556 10.56 -45.76 -36.85
C ALA A 556 11.49 -46.92 -37.08
N GLY A 557 12.27 -47.28 -36.09
CA GLY A 557 13.30 -48.35 -36.19
C GLY A 557 14.59 -47.92 -36.85
N GLN A 558 14.70 -46.70 -37.40
CA GLN A 558 15.94 -46.18 -38.00
C GLN A 558 16.69 -45.23 -37.02
N MET A 559 18.00 -45.25 -37.14
CA MET A 559 18.91 -44.35 -36.44
C MET A 559 19.49 -43.34 -37.46
N LEU A 560 19.16 -42.05 -37.22
CA LEU A 560 19.79 -40.93 -37.93
C LEU A 560 20.89 -40.35 -37.06
N GLY A 561 22.13 -40.38 -37.54
CA GLY A 561 23.29 -39.71 -36.96
C GLY A 561 23.45 -38.29 -37.48
N ILE A 562 23.75 -37.34 -36.60
CA ILE A 562 24.08 -35.97 -36.97
C ILE A 562 25.44 -35.61 -36.40
N ILE A 563 26.38 -35.29 -37.27
CA ILE A 563 27.77 -34.96 -36.91
C ILE A 563 28.21 -33.66 -37.59
N GLY A 564 29.24 -33.04 -37.11
CA GLY A 564 29.84 -31.81 -37.66
C GLY A 564 30.73 -31.09 -36.67
N SER A 565 31.37 -30.04 -37.12
CA SER A 565 32.25 -29.19 -36.30
C SER A 565 31.50 -28.52 -35.15
N THR A 566 32.26 -28.04 -34.12
CA THR A 566 31.67 -27.26 -33.04
C THR A 566 31.09 -25.96 -33.63
N GLY A 567 29.84 -25.63 -33.33
CA GLY A 567 29.17 -24.46 -33.88
C GLY A 567 28.43 -24.68 -35.19
N SER A 568 28.47 -25.88 -35.84
CA SER A 568 27.80 -26.18 -37.11
C SER A 568 26.27 -26.23 -37.05
N GLY A 569 25.64 -25.93 -35.89
CA GLY A 569 24.17 -25.85 -35.78
C GLY A 569 23.47 -27.15 -35.34
N LYS A 570 24.18 -28.24 -34.96
CA LYS A 570 23.60 -29.57 -34.57
C LYS A 570 22.51 -29.44 -33.50
N SER A 571 22.82 -28.84 -32.36
CA SER A 571 21.83 -28.68 -31.28
C SER A 571 20.66 -27.77 -31.69
N THR A 572 20.92 -26.75 -32.51
CA THR A 572 19.86 -25.90 -33.08
C THR A 572 18.90 -26.72 -33.92
N LEU A 573 19.46 -27.58 -34.81
CA LEU A 573 18.64 -28.43 -35.68
C LEU A 573 17.69 -29.33 -34.89
N VAL A 574 18.21 -30.03 -33.87
CA VAL A 574 17.38 -30.96 -33.11
C VAL A 574 16.42 -30.29 -32.14
N GLN A 575 16.68 -29.03 -31.73
CA GLN A 575 15.73 -28.22 -30.96
C GLN A 575 14.48 -27.79 -31.75
N LEU A 576 14.54 -27.79 -33.09
CA LEU A 576 13.38 -27.53 -33.94
C LEU A 576 12.39 -28.69 -33.93
N ILE A 577 12.82 -29.95 -33.67
CA ILE A 577 11.97 -31.14 -33.68
C ILE A 577 10.85 -31.04 -32.62
N PRO A 578 11.13 -30.79 -31.32
CA PRO A 578 10.08 -30.58 -30.30
C PRO A 578 9.45 -29.19 -30.35
N ARG A 579 9.70 -28.43 -31.42
CA ARG A 579 9.19 -27.07 -31.63
C ARG A 579 9.54 -26.17 -30.43
N LEU A 580 10.86 -26.14 -30.05
CA LEU A 580 11.37 -25.14 -29.10
C LEU A 580 11.56 -23.79 -29.79
N TYR A 581 11.75 -23.82 -31.10
CA TYR A 581 11.75 -22.71 -32.04
C TYR A 581 10.96 -23.09 -33.29
N ASP A 582 10.35 -22.14 -33.95
CA ASP A 582 9.73 -22.34 -35.28
C ASP A 582 10.77 -22.08 -36.37
N VAL A 583 10.72 -22.85 -37.46
CA VAL A 583 11.58 -22.67 -38.62
C VAL A 583 11.32 -21.34 -39.30
N THR A 584 12.36 -20.68 -39.86
CA THR A 584 12.24 -19.44 -40.64
C THR A 584 11.95 -19.74 -42.13
N GLY A 585 12.36 -20.92 -42.61
CA GLY A 585 12.05 -21.39 -43.96
C GLY A 585 11.79 -22.88 -43.96
N GLY A 586 11.07 -23.40 -44.96
CA GLY A 586 10.74 -24.80 -45.11
C GLY A 586 9.72 -25.31 -44.08
N SER A 587 9.74 -26.64 -43.86
CA SER A 587 8.79 -27.32 -42.97
C SER A 587 9.40 -28.57 -42.33
N ILE A 588 8.97 -28.84 -41.10
CA ILE A 588 9.23 -30.10 -40.38
C ILE A 588 7.91 -30.78 -40.17
N SER A 589 7.82 -32.07 -40.61
CA SER A 589 6.60 -32.84 -40.41
C SER A 589 6.87 -34.12 -39.61
N LEU A 590 5.90 -34.45 -38.76
CA LEU A 590 5.82 -35.72 -38.02
C LEU A 590 4.57 -36.46 -38.53
N ASP A 591 4.77 -37.66 -39.02
CA ASP A 591 3.71 -38.49 -39.61
C ASP A 591 2.91 -37.76 -40.71
N GLY A 592 3.61 -36.98 -41.54
CA GLY A 592 3.03 -36.21 -42.65
C GLY A 592 2.35 -34.90 -42.25
N ILE A 593 2.30 -34.54 -40.96
CA ILE A 593 1.71 -33.28 -40.48
C ILE A 593 2.83 -32.31 -40.07
N ASP A 594 2.74 -31.05 -40.54
CA ASP A 594 3.67 -30.01 -40.08
C ASP A 594 3.54 -29.81 -38.55
N VAL A 595 4.68 -29.77 -37.86
CA VAL A 595 4.72 -29.62 -36.40
C VAL A 595 4.04 -28.32 -35.94
N ARG A 596 3.90 -27.31 -36.83
CA ARG A 596 3.19 -26.07 -36.56
C ARG A 596 1.68 -26.22 -36.55
N ASP A 597 1.16 -27.26 -37.21
CA ASP A 597 -0.27 -27.61 -37.27
C ASP A 597 -0.73 -28.54 -36.14
N MET A 598 0.20 -29.07 -35.32
CA MET A 598 -0.10 -29.87 -34.15
C MET A 598 -0.13 -29.01 -32.87
N THR A 599 -0.86 -29.43 -31.84
CA THR A 599 -0.72 -28.84 -30.51
C THR A 599 0.64 -29.19 -29.93
N LEU A 600 1.22 -28.28 -29.16
CA LEU A 600 2.53 -28.51 -28.49
C LEU A 600 2.46 -29.72 -27.55
N SER A 601 1.30 -29.96 -26.92
CA SER A 601 1.09 -31.10 -26.03
C SER A 601 1.17 -32.41 -26.80
N GLU A 602 0.47 -32.53 -27.93
CA GLU A 602 0.45 -33.72 -28.77
C GLU A 602 1.84 -33.97 -29.39
N LEU A 603 2.44 -32.92 -29.97
CA LEU A 603 3.79 -33.02 -30.55
C LEU A 603 4.81 -33.50 -29.51
N ARG A 604 4.88 -32.86 -28.36
CA ARG A 604 5.84 -33.18 -27.33
C ARG A 604 5.53 -34.48 -26.61
N HIS A 605 4.31 -34.97 -26.65
CA HIS A 605 3.97 -36.30 -26.16
C HIS A 605 4.67 -37.40 -26.99
N ARG A 606 4.76 -37.23 -28.29
CA ARG A 606 5.34 -38.19 -29.23
C ARG A 606 6.85 -38.12 -29.33
N ILE A 607 7.47 -37.05 -28.83
CA ILE A 607 8.92 -36.84 -28.91
C ILE A 607 9.58 -36.99 -27.55
N GLY A 608 10.60 -37.84 -27.43
CA GLY A 608 11.52 -37.98 -26.31
C GLY A 608 12.75 -37.15 -26.57
N TYR A 609 12.87 -35.95 -25.93
CA TYR A 609 14.04 -35.10 -26.09
C TYR A 609 14.99 -35.22 -24.88
N ILE A 610 16.25 -35.59 -25.15
CA ILE A 610 17.31 -35.73 -24.16
C ILE A 610 18.32 -34.63 -24.42
N PRO A 611 18.42 -33.59 -23.55
CA PRO A 611 19.35 -32.49 -23.74
C PRO A 611 20.79 -32.91 -23.46
N GLN A 612 21.72 -32.14 -23.96
CA GLN A 612 23.17 -32.33 -23.78
C GLN A 612 23.58 -32.47 -22.30
N GLN A 613 22.97 -31.68 -21.43
CA GLN A 613 23.12 -31.79 -19.99
C GLN A 613 21.82 -32.34 -19.35
N GLY A 614 21.92 -33.54 -18.78
CA GLY A 614 20.81 -34.12 -18.04
C GLY A 614 20.44 -33.27 -16.82
N ARG A 615 19.26 -32.70 -16.84
CA ARG A 615 18.73 -31.95 -15.69
C ARG A 615 17.66 -32.78 -14.97
N LEU A 616 17.86 -32.96 -13.67
CA LEU A 616 16.91 -33.65 -12.80
C LEU A 616 16.24 -32.67 -11.84
N PHE A 617 15.02 -33.02 -11.44
CA PHE A 617 14.26 -32.26 -10.47
C PHE A 617 14.45 -32.86 -9.07
N SER A 618 14.35 -32.00 -8.05
CA SER A 618 14.30 -32.46 -6.66
C SER A 618 13.08 -33.36 -6.43
N GLY A 619 13.31 -34.45 -5.72
CA GLY A 619 12.32 -35.47 -5.49
C GLY A 619 12.96 -36.84 -5.34
N THR A 620 12.38 -37.90 -5.92
CA THR A 620 12.95 -39.27 -5.95
C THR A 620 13.38 -39.64 -7.34
N VAL A 621 14.11 -40.74 -7.47
CA VAL A 621 14.42 -41.34 -8.77
C VAL A 621 13.12 -41.65 -9.51
N GLU A 622 12.15 -42.30 -8.85
CA GLU A 622 10.83 -42.61 -9.42
C GLU A 622 10.14 -41.36 -9.96
N SER A 623 10.03 -40.27 -9.14
CA SER A 623 9.40 -39.02 -9.55
C SER A 623 10.04 -38.37 -10.78
N ASN A 624 11.35 -38.54 -10.96
CA ASN A 624 12.08 -38.10 -12.14
C ASN A 624 11.79 -38.97 -13.36
N LEU A 625 11.74 -40.31 -13.22
CA LEU A 625 11.46 -41.19 -14.32
C LEU A 625 10.00 -41.14 -14.76
N LYS A 626 9.09 -41.03 -13.81
CA LYS A 626 7.65 -40.81 -14.05
C LYS A 626 7.27 -39.32 -14.28
N PHE A 627 8.19 -38.53 -14.76
CA PHE A 627 7.94 -37.09 -14.97
C PHE A 627 6.81 -36.79 -15.95
N ALA A 628 6.51 -37.73 -16.88
CA ALA A 628 5.36 -37.69 -17.77
C ALA A 628 4.02 -38.06 -17.10
N GLY A 629 4.01 -38.30 -15.78
CA GLY A 629 2.81 -38.57 -14.98
C GLY A 629 2.23 -39.95 -15.22
N ASP A 630 0.88 -40.04 -15.23
CA ASP A 630 0.13 -41.29 -15.29
C ASP A 630 0.33 -42.08 -16.60
N MET A 631 1.02 -41.52 -17.57
CA MET A 631 1.35 -42.18 -18.83
C MET A 631 2.50 -43.21 -18.67
N VAL A 632 3.21 -43.20 -17.58
CA VAL A 632 4.36 -44.08 -17.33
C VAL A 632 3.99 -45.10 -16.27
N SER A 633 3.82 -46.36 -16.68
CA SER A 633 3.62 -47.47 -15.75
C SER A 633 4.94 -47.82 -15.01
N ASP A 634 4.83 -48.58 -13.90
CA ASP A 634 5.99 -49.07 -13.17
C ASP A 634 6.88 -49.96 -14.04
N ASP A 635 6.28 -50.79 -14.92
CA ASP A 635 6.99 -51.64 -15.83
C ASP A 635 7.76 -50.84 -16.90
N ASP A 636 7.12 -49.79 -17.47
CA ASP A 636 7.76 -48.90 -18.45
C ASP A 636 8.93 -48.14 -17.83
N MET A 637 8.76 -47.65 -16.60
CA MET A 637 9.81 -46.99 -15.82
C MET A 637 11.02 -47.92 -15.62
N ARG A 638 10.78 -49.17 -15.18
CA ARG A 638 11.86 -50.18 -14.97
C ARG A 638 12.52 -50.57 -16.27
N GLN A 639 11.74 -50.77 -17.33
CA GLN A 639 12.27 -51.08 -18.65
C GLN A 639 13.16 -49.94 -19.17
N ALA A 640 12.71 -48.68 -19.06
CA ALA A 640 13.49 -47.54 -19.47
C ALA A 640 14.79 -47.40 -18.65
N ALA A 641 14.74 -47.66 -17.34
CA ALA A 641 15.92 -47.66 -16.47
C ALA A 641 16.95 -48.74 -16.89
N ARG A 642 16.47 -49.94 -17.29
CA ARG A 642 17.35 -50.99 -17.82
C ARG A 642 18.01 -50.61 -19.15
N ILE A 643 17.20 -50.15 -20.12
CA ILE A 643 17.69 -49.67 -21.40
C ILE A 643 18.74 -48.58 -21.21
N ALA A 644 18.48 -47.61 -20.34
CA ALA A 644 19.39 -46.50 -20.03
C ALA A 644 20.60 -46.89 -19.17
N GLN A 645 20.79 -48.19 -18.86
CA GLN A 645 21.86 -48.71 -18.00
C GLN A 645 21.85 -48.03 -16.61
N ALA A 646 20.66 -47.70 -16.11
CA ALA A 646 20.51 -47.00 -14.84
C ALA A 646 20.12 -47.92 -13.67
N GLU A 647 19.59 -49.10 -13.93
CA GLU A 647 19.06 -50.05 -12.94
C GLU A 647 20.07 -50.42 -11.86
N ASP A 648 21.32 -50.74 -12.27
CA ASP A 648 22.39 -51.18 -11.35
C ASP A 648 22.64 -50.11 -10.27
N PHE A 649 22.96 -48.87 -10.68
CA PHE A 649 23.26 -47.83 -9.69
C PHE A 649 22.03 -47.37 -8.90
N ILE A 650 20.80 -47.52 -9.45
CA ILE A 650 19.57 -47.27 -8.71
C ILE A 650 19.43 -48.29 -7.58
N ALA A 651 19.67 -49.59 -7.89
CA ALA A 651 19.59 -50.66 -6.90
C ALA A 651 20.66 -50.55 -5.79
N GLU A 652 21.86 -50.00 -6.11
CA GLU A 652 22.95 -49.76 -5.14
C GLU A 652 22.64 -48.59 -4.19
N ARG A 653 21.72 -47.73 -4.53
CA ARG A 653 21.35 -46.56 -3.68
C ARG A 653 20.40 -46.99 -2.58
N GLU A 654 20.60 -46.42 -1.38
CA GLU A 654 19.65 -46.58 -0.27
C GLU A 654 18.28 -46.05 -0.67
N GLY A 655 17.25 -46.89 -0.62
CA GLY A 655 15.88 -46.61 -1.06
C GLY A 655 15.62 -46.91 -2.55
N GLY A 656 16.60 -47.31 -3.38
CA GLY A 656 16.38 -47.66 -4.78
C GLY A 656 15.68 -46.55 -5.57
N TYR A 657 14.51 -46.83 -6.11
CA TYR A 657 13.69 -45.85 -6.84
C TYR A 657 13.15 -44.71 -5.96
N ASP A 658 12.97 -44.91 -4.64
CA ASP A 658 12.60 -43.87 -3.67
C ASP A 658 13.78 -43.02 -3.20
N SER A 659 14.99 -43.32 -3.66
CA SER A 659 16.21 -42.59 -3.30
C SER A 659 16.08 -41.11 -3.67
N PRO A 660 16.42 -40.17 -2.74
CA PRO A 660 16.25 -38.75 -2.97
C PRO A 660 17.23 -38.20 -4.01
N ILE A 661 16.72 -37.35 -4.88
CA ILE A 661 17.48 -36.54 -5.83
C ILE A 661 17.45 -35.09 -5.35
N SER A 662 18.61 -34.51 -5.12
CA SER A 662 18.75 -33.09 -4.77
C SER A 662 18.49 -32.19 -5.98
N GLN A 663 18.30 -30.90 -5.74
CA GLN A 663 18.08 -29.90 -6.79
C GLN A 663 19.19 -29.94 -7.85
N GLY A 664 18.82 -30.11 -9.12
CA GLY A 664 19.73 -30.25 -10.25
C GLY A 664 20.51 -31.56 -10.28
N GLY A 665 20.21 -32.54 -9.40
CA GLY A 665 20.92 -33.78 -9.30
C GLY A 665 22.35 -33.65 -8.77
N SER A 666 22.58 -32.69 -7.85
CA SER A 666 23.95 -32.42 -7.32
C SER A 666 24.50 -33.57 -6.47
N ASN A 667 23.66 -34.50 -6.01
CA ASN A 667 24.05 -35.68 -5.22
C ASN A 667 24.31 -36.95 -6.05
N ILE A 668 24.42 -36.82 -7.39
CA ILE A 668 24.71 -37.92 -8.31
C ILE A 668 25.75 -37.48 -9.35
N SER A 669 26.48 -38.46 -9.91
CA SER A 669 27.52 -38.20 -10.92
C SER A 669 26.94 -37.70 -12.24
N GLY A 670 27.74 -37.04 -13.09
CA GLY A 670 27.34 -36.55 -14.40
C GLY A 670 26.77 -37.65 -15.30
N GLY A 671 27.44 -38.77 -15.38
CA GLY A 671 26.99 -39.94 -16.16
C GLY A 671 25.70 -40.57 -15.59
N GLN A 672 25.53 -40.61 -14.27
CA GLN A 672 24.28 -41.10 -13.65
C GLN A 672 23.12 -40.15 -13.96
N ARG A 673 23.35 -38.82 -13.90
CA ARG A 673 22.33 -37.83 -14.30
C ARG A 673 21.91 -38.02 -15.74
N GLN A 674 22.85 -38.22 -16.63
CA GLN A 674 22.56 -38.41 -18.05
C GLN A 674 21.75 -39.68 -18.29
N ARG A 675 22.12 -40.80 -17.65
CA ARG A 675 21.37 -42.08 -17.75
C ARG A 675 19.95 -41.95 -17.23
N LEU A 676 19.72 -41.22 -16.11
CA LEU A 676 18.36 -40.95 -15.63
C LEU A 676 17.58 -40.02 -16.57
N ALA A 677 18.22 -39.04 -17.22
CA ALA A 677 17.57 -38.19 -18.21
C ALA A 677 17.17 -39.01 -19.48
N ILE A 678 18.00 -39.94 -19.89
CA ILE A 678 17.71 -40.90 -20.97
C ILE A 678 16.52 -41.78 -20.57
N ALA A 679 16.59 -42.45 -19.40
CA ALA A 679 15.52 -43.30 -18.88
C ALA A 679 14.18 -42.53 -18.81
N ARG A 680 14.17 -41.26 -18.32
CA ARG A 680 12.97 -40.41 -18.27
C ARG A 680 12.34 -40.17 -19.67
N ALA A 681 13.17 -39.96 -20.68
CA ALA A 681 12.68 -39.75 -22.05
C ALA A 681 12.11 -41.03 -22.67
N LEU A 682 12.76 -42.18 -22.41
CA LEU A 682 12.31 -43.48 -22.91
C LEU A 682 11.08 -44.02 -22.19
N ALA A 683 10.90 -43.70 -20.90
CA ALA A 683 9.81 -44.22 -20.08
C ALA A 683 8.41 -43.87 -20.64
N LYS A 684 8.28 -42.78 -21.39
CA LYS A 684 7.00 -42.41 -22.03
C LYS A 684 6.72 -43.09 -23.39
N LYS A 685 7.65 -43.94 -23.86
CA LYS A 685 7.54 -44.63 -25.16
C LYS A 685 7.27 -43.67 -26.33
N PRO A 686 8.16 -42.72 -26.61
CA PRO A 686 7.95 -41.75 -27.69
C PRO A 686 8.13 -42.42 -29.08
N GLU A 687 7.51 -41.80 -30.10
CA GLU A 687 7.64 -42.21 -31.53
C GLU A 687 8.95 -41.68 -32.16
N VAL A 688 9.52 -40.59 -31.61
CA VAL A 688 10.84 -40.05 -32.00
C VAL A 688 11.64 -39.78 -30.74
N VAL A 689 12.86 -40.28 -30.68
CA VAL A 689 13.83 -40.04 -29.58
C VAL A 689 14.96 -39.19 -30.09
N VAL A 690 15.16 -38.04 -29.48
CA VAL A 690 16.22 -37.10 -29.85
C VAL A 690 17.28 -37.04 -28.77
N PHE A 691 18.51 -37.40 -29.11
CA PHE A 691 19.69 -37.32 -28.25
C PHE A 691 20.57 -36.15 -28.70
N ASP A 692 20.57 -35.06 -27.92
CA ASP A 692 21.45 -33.92 -28.18
C ASP A 692 22.78 -34.09 -27.44
N ASP A 693 23.75 -34.69 -28.12
CA ASP A 693 25.11 -35.01 -27.59
C ASP A 693 25.11 -35.71 -26.22
N SER A 694 24.06 -36.54 -26.00
CA SER A 694 23.80 -37.14 -24.69
C SER A 694 24.70 -38.28 -24.29
N PHE A 695 25.50 -38.80 -25.22
CA PHE A 695 26.41 -39.92 -25.01
C PHE A 695 27.80 -39.45 -24.56
N SER A 696 28.14 -38.19 -24.79
CA SER A 696 29.51 -37.67 -24.49
C SER A 696 29.87 -37.73 -23.00
N ALA A 697 28.86 -37.67 -22.11
CA ALA A 697 29.03 -37.75 -20.65
C ALA A 697 29.18 -39.18 -20.13
N LEU A 698 29.11 -40.20 -20.98
CA LEU A 698 29.17 -41.62 -20.63
C LEU A 698 30.57 -42.18 -20.89
N ASP A 699 30.96 -43.17 -20.07
CA ASP A 699 32.15 -43.96 -20.36
C ASP A 699 31.91 -44.93 -21.53
N TYR A 700 32.98 -45.36 -22.21
CA TYR A 700 32.91 -46.16 -23.42
C TYR A 700 32.09 -47.46 -23.27
N LYS A 701 32.20 -48.11 -22.11
CA LYS A 701 31.53 -49.39 -21.86
C LYS A 701 30.05 -49.18 -21.67
N THR A 702 29.65 -48.14 -20.93
CA THR A 702 28.25 -47.80 -20.72
C THR A 702 27.60 -47.32 -22.02
N ASP A 703 28.32 -46.48 -22.80
CA ASP A 703 27.86 -46.03 -24.12
C ASP A 703 27.58 -47.19 -25.07
N ALA A 704 28.52 -48.15 -25.21
CA ALA A 704 28.35 -49.30 -26.07
C ALA A 704 27.15 -50.16 -25.67
N ARG A 705 26.99 -50.45 -24.37
CA ARG A 705 25.83 -51.22 -23.85
C ARG A 705 24.49 -50.47 -24.04
N LEU A 706 24.48 -49.18 -23.79
CA LEU A 706 23.28 -48.39 -24.01
C LEU A 706 22.83 -48.41 -25.47
N ARG A 707 23.76 -48.29 -26.43
CA ARG A 707 23.42 -48.39 -27.87
C ARG A 707 22.93 -49.76 -28.25
N GLU A 708 23.52 -50.82 -27.73
CA GLU A 708 23.05 -52.19 -27.94
C GLU A 708 21.61 -52.38 -27.39
N GLU A 709 21.31 -51.91 -26.21
CA GLU A 709 20.00 -52.01 -25.62
C GLU A 709 18.97 -51.10 -26.33
N LEU A 710 19.36 -49.93 -26.81
CA LEU A 710 18.51 -49.08 -27.64
C LEU A 710 18.10 -49.79 -28.95
N ALA A 711 19.08 -50.36 -29.67
CA ALA A 711 18.83 -51.10 -30.93
C ALA A 711 17.92 -52.33 -30.77
N LYS A 712 18.01 -52.99 -29.59
CA LYS A 712 17.17 -54.18 -29.30
C LYS A 712 15.75 -53.83 -28.86
N ASN A 713 15.58 -52.76 -28.08
CA ASN A 713 14.34 -52.54 -27.36
C ASN A 713 13.57 -51.29 -27.86
N VAL A 714 14.15 -50.41 -28.70
CA VAL A 714 13.52 -49.21 -29.21
C VAL A 714 13.40 -49.30 -30.75
N THR A 715 12.59 -50.31 -31.19
CA THR A 715 12.35 -50.57 -32.60
C THR A 715 11.18 -49.80 -33.20
N ASP A 716 10.29 -49.34 -32.36
CA ASP A 716 9.05 -48.63 -32.75
C ASP A 716 9.19 -47.09 -32.77
N ALA A 717 10.43 -46.57 -32.61
CA ALA A 717 10.73 -45.13 -32.61
C ALA A 717 11.88 -44.79 -33.56
N ALA A 718 11.83 -43.63 -34.18
CA ALA A 718 12.96 -43.07 -34.90
C ALA A 718 14.00 -42.48 -33.88
N LEU A 719 15.23 -42.85 -34.03
CA LEU A 719 16.31 -42.37 -33.19
C LEU A 719 17.11 -41.27 -33.91
N VAL A 720 17.13 -40.08 -33.40
CA VAL A 720 17.93 -38.96 -33.92
C VAL A 720 19.06 -38.69 -32.91
N VAL A 721 20.30 -38.97 -33.31
CA VAL A 721 21.47 -38.90 -32.43
C VAL A 721 22.43 -37.83 -32.93
N VAL A 722 22.53 -36.76 -32.18
CA VAL A 722 23.66 -35.82 -32.35
C VAL A 722 24.86 -36.36 -31.60
N ALA A 723 25.98 -36.51 -32.31
CA ALA A 723 27.21 -37.01 -31.72
C ALA A 723 28.41 -36.13 -32.10
N GLN A 724 29.40 -36.14 -31.25
CA GLN A 724 30.74 -35.63 -31.52
C GLN A 724 31.71 -36.75 -31.82
N ARG A 725 31.36 -38.00 -31.44
CA ARG A 725 32.21 -39.19 -31.65
C ARG A 725 31.65 -40.02 -32.81
N ILE A 726 32.52 -40.34 -33.76
CA ILE A 726 32.20 -41.23 -34.90
C ILE A 726 31.69 -42.59 -34.39
N ALA A 727 32.35 -43.16 -33.37
CA ALA A 727 31.97 -44.47 -32.81
C ALA A 727 30.49 -44.51 -32.32
N THR A 728 29.86 -43.36 -32.02
CA THR A 728 28.48 -43.33 -31.57
C THR A 728 27.48 -43.50 -32.72
N ILE A 729 27.82 -43.09 -33.94
CA ILE A 729 26.92 -43.01 -35.09
C ILE A 729 27.37 -43.87 -36.28
N MET A 730 28.51 -44.55 -36.20
CA MET A 730 29.05 -45.34 -37.33
C MET A 730 28.12 -46.51 -37.80
N HIS A 731 27.16 -46.90 -36.95
CA HIS A 731 26.16 -47.91 -37.28
C HIS A 731 24.78 -47.31 -37.56
N ALA A 732 24.69 -46.00 -37.72
CA ALA A 732 23.46 -45.35 -38.08
C ALA A 732 23.01 -45.69 -39.53
N ASP A 733 21.73 -45.83 -39.73
CA ASP A 733 21.13 -46.12 -41.06
C ASP A 733 21.37 -44.95 -42.04
N GLN A 734 21.45 -43.74 -41.48
CA GLN A 734 21.74 -42.52 -42.20
C GLN A 734 22.55 -41.57 -41.30
N ILE A 735 23.57 -40.94 -41.85
CA ILE A 735 24.34 -39.91 -41.20
C ILE A 735 24.25 -38.63 -42.00
N ILE A 736 24.03 -37.50 -41.31
CA ILE A 736 24.05 -36.16 -41.85
C ILE A 736 25.31 -35.46 -41.32
N VAL A 737 26.09 -34.92 -42.22
CA VAL A 737 27.28 -34.12 -41.90
C VAL A 737 26.92 -32.62 -42.04
N LEU A 738 26.99 -31.90 -40.92
CA LEU A 738 26.71 -30.45 -40.88
C LEU A 738 28.05 -29.69 -40.83
N ASP A 739 28.16 -28.70 -41.68
CA ASP A 739 29.24 -27.74 -41.66
C ASP A 739 28.69 -26.35 -41.95
N ASP A 740 29.00 -25.38 -41.09
CA ASP A 740 28.52 -24.00 -41.12
C ASP A 740 27.02 -23.85 -41.44
N GLY A 741 26.19 -24.68 -40.81
CA GLY A 741 24.72 -24.66 -40.99
C GLY A 741 24.17 -25.36 -42.23
N HIS A 742 25.05 -25.91 -43.09
CA HIS A 742 24.68 -26.64 -44.30
C HIS A 742 24.93 -28.14 -44.18
N VAL A 743 24.13 -28.94 -44.88
CA VAL A 743 24.37 -30.36 -45.04
C VAL A 743 25.41 -30.55 -46.15
N VAL A 744 26.63 -30.97 -45.77
CA VAL A 744 27.73 -31.19 -46.73
C VAL A 744 27.87 -32.66 -47.10
N GLY A 745 27.21 -33.59 -46.39
CA GLY A 745 27.20 -35.02 -46.70
C GLY A 745 26.01 -35.73 -46.11
N THR A 746 25.43 -36.69 -46.81
CA THR A 746 24.37 -37.59 -46.35
C THR A 746 24.62 -39.00 -46.89
N GLY A 747 24.59 -39.99 -46.00
CA GLY A 747 24.79 -41.38 -46.38
C GLY A 747 25.10 -42.29 -45.18
N THR A 748 25.49 -43.50 -45.44
CA THR A 748 26.03 -44.44 -44.42
C THR A 748 27.48 -44.09 -44.06
N HIS A 749 28.02 -44.67 -42.99
CA HIS A 749 29.39 -44.47 -42.59
C HIS A 749 30.40 -44.74 -43.75
N GLU A 750 30.21 -45.89 -44.45
CA GLU A 750 31.11 -46.26 -45.54
C GLU A 750 31.00 -45.30 -46.73
N GLU A 751 29.76 -44.91 -47.12
CA GLU A 751 29.55 -43.94 -48.19
C GLU A 751 30.21 -42.60 -47.91
N LEU A 752 30.08 -42.11 -46.65
CA LEU A 752 30.67 -40.83 -46.24
C LEU A 752 32.18 -40.82 -46.08
N LEU A 753 32.78 -41.96 -45.71
CA LEU A 753 34.23 -42.13 -45.69
C LEU A 753 34.85 -41.95 -47.07
N HIS A 754 34.17 -42.38 -48.13
CA HIS A 754 34.65 -42.34 -49.50
C HIS A 754 34.12 -41.11 -50.30
N GLY A 755 33.04 -40.42 -49.77
CA GLY A 755 32.40 -39.38 -50.58
C GLY A 755 32.30 -38.00 -49.91
N CYS A 756 32.70 -37.87 -48.62
CA CYS A 756 32.56 -36.60 -47.91
C CYS A 756 33.84 -36.21 -47.18
N PRO A 757 34.61 -35.22 -47.73
CA PRO A 757 35.88 -34.78 -47.11
C PRO A 757 35.71 -34.32 -45.67
N ALA A 758 34.66 -33.58 -45.33
CA ALA A 758 34.39 -33.08 -43.99
C ALA A 758 34.14 -34.23 -42.98
N TYR A 759 33.44 -35.29 -43.42
CA TYR A 759 33.26 -36.47 -42.59
C TYR A 759 34.59 -37.24 -42.36
N LEU A 760 35.38 -37.40 -43.43
CA LEU A 760 36.66 -38.06 -43.36
C LEU A 760 37.64 -37.32 -42.44
N GLU A 761 37.68 -36.01 -42.48
CA GLU A 761 38.49 -35.17 -41.57
C GLU A 761 38.08 -35.40 -40.10
N ILE A 762 36.80 -35.38 -39.78
CA ILE A 762 36.27 -35.68 -38.43
C ILE A 762 36.65 -37.11 -38.03
N ALA A 763 36.56 -38.09 -38.94
CA ALA A 763 36.86 -39.49 -38.66
C ALA A 763 38.36 -39.69 -38.36
N GLN A 764 39.24 -39.08 -39.17
CA GLN A 764 40.68 -39.14 -38.97
C GLN A 764 41.15 -38.44 -37.68
N SER A 765 40.45 -37.45 -37.22
CA SER A 765 40.77 -36.81 -35.95
C SER A 765 40.52 -37.71 -34.73
N GLN A 766 39.77 -38.79 -34.87
CA GLN A 766 39.32 -39.68 -33.80
C GLN A 766 39.82 -41.13 -33.92
N LEU A 767 40.00 -41.65 -35.14
CA LEU A 767 40.36 -43.00 -35.46
C LEU A 767 41.57 -43.04 -36.39
N SER A 768 42.40 -44.04 -36.26
CA SER A 768 43.49 -44.23 -37.16
C SER A 768 43.05 -44.74 -38.53
N ALA A 769 43.86 -44.56 -39.57
CA ALA A 769 43.57 -45.06 -40.93
C ALA A 769 43.30 -46.56 -40.96
N GLU A 770 43.99 -47.31 -40.12
CA GLU A 770 43.77 -48.78 -39.97
C GLU A 770 42.40 -49.11 -39.36
N GLU A 771 41.97 -48.36 -38.37
CA GLU A 771 40.65 -48.53 -37.75
C GLU A 771 39.50 -48.10 -38.68
N LEU A 772 39.77 -47.14 -39.57
CA LEU A 772 38.84 -46.73 -40.62
C LEU A 772 38.79 -47.66 -41.81
N GLY A 773 39.75 -48.61 -41.92
CA GLY A 773 39.88 -49.53 -43.02
C GLY A 773 40.31 -48.88 -44.31
N LEU A 774 40.90 -47.69 -44.29
CA LEU A 774 41.31 -46.89 -45.45
C LEU A 774 42.80 -46.87 -45.68
N THR A 775 43.19 -46.90 -46.94
CA THR A 775 44.56 -46.69 -47.37
C THR A 775 44.91 -45.19 -47.48
N GLN A 776 46.20 -44.84 -47.41
CA GLN A 776 46.64 -43.42 -47.56
C GLN A 776 46.28 -42.86 -48.93
N GLU A 777 46.19 -43.67 -49.98
CA GLU A 777 45.80 -43.27 -51.33
C GLU A 777 44.30 -42.94 -51.43
N GLU A 778 43.47 -43.72 -50.79
CA GLU A 778 42.05 -43.52 -50.73
C GLU A 778 41.71 -42.20 -49.93
N ILE A 779 42.40 -41.98 -48.83
CA ILE A 779 42.30 -40.77 -48.03
C ILE A 779 42.63 -39.52 -48.90
N ALA A 780 43.78 -39.58 -49.58
CA ALA A 780 44.25 -38.49 -50.46
C ALA A 780 43.21 -38.19 -51.56
N ALA A 781 42.65 -39.25 -52.19
CA ALA A 781 41.69 -39.12 -53.26
C ALA A 781 40.41 -38.43 -52.86
N VAL A 782 39.90 -38.71 -51.66
CA VAL A 782 38.68 -38.06 -51.09
C VAL A 782 38.95 -36.61 -50.73
N MET A 783 40.11 -36.29 -50.16
CA MET A 783 40.48 -34.93 -49.78
C MET A 783 40.71 -34.04 -51.03
N GLU A 784 41.32 -34.53 -52.08
CA GLU A 784 41.50 -33.81 -53.36
C GLU A 784 40.19 -33.60 -54.16
N GLY A 785 39.24 -34.52 -53.99
CA GLY A 785 37.91 -34.43 -54.60
C GLY A 785 37.02 -33.33 -54.07
N GLY A 786 37.28 -32.86 -52.83
CA GLY A 786 36.55 -31.80 -52.14
C GLY A 786 36.99 -30.39 -52.53
N GLU A 787 38.15 -30.21 -53.20
CA GLU A 787 38.61 -28.91 -53.67
C GLU A 787 38.04 -28.48 -55.06
N ARG A 788 37.18 -29.33 -55.65
CA ARG A 788 36.49 -29.01 -56.94
C ARG A 788 34.99 -28.76 -56.65
#